data_cd19d9cee0387149db898f687ba4adf2
#
_entry.id   cd19d9cee0387149db898f687ba4adf2
#
_cell.length_a   1.000
_cell.length_b   1.000
_cell.length_c   1.000
_cell.angle_alpha   90.00
_cell.angle_beta   90.00
_cell.angle_gamma   90.00
#
_symmetry.space_group_name_H-M   'P 1'
#
loop_
_entity.id
_entity.type
_entity.pdbx_description
1 polymer ?
#
loop_
_entity_poly.entity_id
_entity_poly.type
_entity_poly.pdbx_seq_one_letter_code
_entity_poly.pdbx_strand_id
1 'polypeptide(L)'
;MSKKLIIAEKPSVANDIARALGGFTRHGDYYERDDYVLSSAIGHLLELVAPEKYEVKRGKWSFANLPVIPPQFDLRPIERSEDRLKVLQKLMKRKDVTAFVNACDAGREGELIFRYIVQHSKLNKPVERLWLQSMTQNAIRDGFASLRADKTMLPLADAAICRSESDWLIGINGTRAMTAFNSKEGGFYKTTVGRVQTPTLTILVEREERIRKFKARDYWEVHALFSVAAGEYTGRWFDESHGKLGKSDDEHARAERLWNEASATALQSRCVGKPGVVEEESKPTTQSSPQLYDLTTLQREANSRFGFSARNTLGLAQALYEKHKVLTYPRTDARCLPEDYLATVGETLEMLSDLNTCGGAYSSLAKAVIKNKWVKPNKRIFNNEKISDHFAIIPTLQAPKNLSEPEQKLYDLVVKRFLAVFYPPAEFLVTTRITRIDGEPFKSEGKVMKEPGWLSVYGREAGTEDGNILVAVTDGKAVTESIEVKAFQTRPPARFSEATLLSAMEGAGKLVDDEELREAMSEKGLGTPATRAAVIEGLLQEDYIHRNGRELQPTPKAFSLMFALRHFGITELASPELTGDWEYKLKQMEQGKLPRAEFMNHITELTQDMVSRIKTGEIPDTAFQTLSTPCPKCQGVVQENYRRFQCQSCDFAVWKVMGSREYGHEEVEELIRNGVVGPLQGFRSRLGRPFAAMVRLSKEFKAEFDFGQGNDDENAEPVDFTGQEALGSCPKCQSAVYEHELSYTCEKAIGPGRSCDFRTGRIILQRQIERDQVKKLLETGKTDLLHRFISKKGRPFSAFLVRGADGKIGFEFAPRAEKSRKGKASTETKETEIAGDNGLKAVSVSAPAAAKKAAKDTKTLKPIEPAATLKTAKTASKKVPKKVASNRPAKKPT
;
A
#
# COMPACT_ATOMS: atom_id res chain seq x y z
N MET A 1 -17.53 -31.94 -37.20
CA MET A 1 -16.35 -31.11 -37.56
C MET A 1 -15.42 -31.00 -36.37
N SER A 2 -14.10 -30.96 -36.57
CA SER A 2 -13.15 -30.77 -35.50
C SER A 2 -13.12 -29.28 -35.06
N LYS A 3 -13.10 -29.02 -33.75
CA LYS A 3 -13.11 -27.69 -33.18
C LYS A 3 -11.85 -27.43 -32.38
N LYS A 4 -11.44 -26.17 -32.26
CA LYS A 4 -10.41 -25.73 -31.30
C LYS A 4 -11.08 -25.09 -30.10
N LEU A 5 -10.60 -25.38 -28.87
CA LEU A 5 -11.07 -24.73 -27.64
C LEU A 5 -10.20 -23.53 -27.31
N ILE A 6 -10.77 -22.35 -27.35
CA ILE A 6 -10.14 -21.11 -26.93
C ILE A 6 -10.39 -20.94 -25.41
N ILE A 7 -9.30 -20.76 -24.64
CA ILE A 7 -9.37 -20.53 -23.21
C ILE A 7 -8.82 -19.13 -22.94
N ALA A 8 -9.69 -18.17 -22.64
CA ALA A 8 -9.33 -16.83 -22.19
C ALA A 8 -9.11 -16.79 -20.67
N GLU A 9 -8.40 -15.78 -20.17
CA GLU A 9 -8.17 -15.63 -18.73
C GLU A 9 -9.43 -15.19 -17.97
N LYS A 10 -10.22 -14.30 -18.61
CA LYS A 10 -11.39 -13.64 -17.98
C LYS A 10 -12.62 -13.74 -18.87
N PRO A 11 -13.85 -13.78 -18.30
CA PRO A 11 -15.08 -13.79 -19.07
C PRO A 11 -15.26 -12.58 -19.99
N SER A 12 -14.74 -11.40 -19.62
CA SER A 12 -14.77 -10.19 -20.43
C SER A 12 -13.97 -10.37 -21.71
N VAL A 13 -12.76 -10.94 -21.62
CA VAL A 13 -11.88 -11.21 -22.76
C VAL A 13 -12.54 -12.24 -23.71
N ALA A 14 -13.16 -13.30 -23.16
CA ALA A 14 -13.92 -14.24 -23.99
C ALA A 14 -15.07 -13.57 -24.75
N ASN A 15 -15.80 -12.65 -24.10
CA ASN A 15 -16.86 -11.89 -24.77
C ASN A 15 -16.31 -10.99 -25.90
N ASP A 16 -15.16 -10.34 -25.66
CA ASP A 16 -14.54 -9.46 -26.66
C ASP A 16 -14.01 -10.27 -27.86
N ILE A 17 -13.42 -11.44 -27.63
CA ILE A 17 -13.02 -12.39 -28.67
C ILE A 17 -14.26 -12.86 -29.47
N ALA A 18 -15.35 -13.25 -28.78
CA ALA A 18 -16.58 -13.70 -29.45
C ALA A 18 -17.15 -12.60 -30.36
N ARG A 19 -17.13 -11.34 -29.88
CA ARG A 19 -17.60 -10.17 -30.65
C ARG A 19 -16.69 -9.86 -31.84
N ALA A 20 -15.37 -9.94 -31.67
CA ALA A 20 -14.40 -9.60 -32.70
C ALA A 20 -14.43 -10.62 -33.85
N LEU A 21 -14.50 -11.92 -33.54
CA LEU A 21 -14.54 -12.99 -34.54
C LEU A 21 -15.92 -13.23 -35.14
N GLY A 22 -17.00 -12.90 -34.41
CA GLY A 22 -18.37 -13.07 -34.83
C GLY A 22 -18.84 -14.55 -34.98
N GLY A 23 -20.10 -14.76 -35.22
CA GLY A 23 -20.69 -16.09 -35.52
C GLY A 23 -20.83 -17.04 -34.31
N PHE A 24 -20.58 -16.58 -33.08
CA PHE A 24 -20.72 -17.40 -31.89
C PHE A 24 -22.12 -17.39 -31.31
N THR A 25 -22.62 -18.57 -30.93
CA THR A 25 -23.79 -18.75 -30.10
C THR A 25 -23.37 -18.94 -28.64
N ARG A 26 -24.01 -18.24 -27.69
CA ARG A 26 -23.74 -18.36 -26.27
C ARG A 26 -24.51 -19.52 -25.63
N HIS A 27 -23.79 -20.38 -24.90
CA HIS A 27 -24.32 -21.54 -24.17
C HIS A 27 -23.98 -21.42 -22.67
N GLY A 28 -24.59 -20.45 -21.97
CA GLY A 28 -24.32 -20.21 -20.55
C GLY A 28 -22.87 -19.82 -20.30
N ASP A 29 -22.02 -20.80 -19.98
CA ASP A 29 -20.63 -20.61 -19.58
C ASP A 29 -19.60 -20.59 -20.72
N TYR A 30 -20.04 -20.81 -21.94
CA TYR A 30 -19.16 -20.83 -23.12
C TYR A 30 -19.89 -20.33 -24.37
N TYR A 31 -19.12 -20.06 -25.43
CA TYR A 31 -19.57 -19.67 -26.74
C TYR A 31 -19.17 -20.78 -27.72
N GLU A 32 -19.94 -21.00 -28.76
CA GLU A 32 -19.67 -22.02 -29.75
C GLU A 32 -20.01 -21.56 -31.15
N ARG A 33 -19.19 -21.95 -32.11
CA ARG A 33 -19.42 -21.86 -33.54
C ARG A 33 -18.84 -23.10 -34.22
N ASP A 34 -18.85 -23.17 -35.55
CA ASP A 34 -18.51 -24.39 -36.31
C ASP A 34 -17.08 -24.89 -36.06
N ASP A 35 -16.12 -23.99 -35.93
CA ASP A 35 -14.67 -24.26 -35.80
C ASP A 35 -14.10 -24.02 -34.40
N TYR A 36 -14.82 -23.31 -33.54
CA TYR A 36 -14.36 -22.95 -32.21
C TYR A 36 -15.38 -23.19 -31.09
N VAL A 37 -14.88 -23.62 -29.96
CA VAL A 37 -15.50 -23.47 -28.64
C VAL A 37 -14.70 -22.42 -27.85
N LEU A 38 -15.34 -21.45 -27.24
CA LEU A 38 -14.68 -20.38 -26.52
C LEU A 38 -15.19 -20.31 -25.09
N SER A 39 -14.29 -20.36 -24.11
CA SER A 39 -14.61 -20.22 -22.71
C SER A 39 -13.49 -19.47 -21.99
N SER A 40 -13.62 -19.24 -20.68
CA SER A 40 -12.60 -18.54 -19.92
C SER A 40 -12.33 -19.17 -18.58
N ALA A 41 -11.18 -18.91 -18.01
CA ALA A 41 -10.95 -18.96 -16.57
C ALA A 41 -11.63 -17.75 -15.88
N ILE A 42 -11.31 -17.53 -14.62
CA ILE A 42 -11.64 -16.34 -13.81
C ILE A 42 -10.40 -15.90 -13.03
N GLY A 43 -9.24 -15.91 -13.70
CA GLY A 43 -7.90 -15.86 -13.10
C GLY A 43 -7.44 -17.27 -12.69
N HIS A 44 -6.59 -17.38 -11.69
CA HIS A 44 -6.12 -18.68 -11.22
C HIS A 44 -7.25 -19.60 -10.73
N LEU A 45 -7.29 -20.82 -11.29
CA LEU A 45 -8.21 -21.89 -10.89
C LEU A 45 -7.52 -22.96 -10.05
N LEU A 46 -6.21 -23.02 -10.10
CA LEU A 46 -5.34 -24.01 -9.48
C LEU A 46 -4.22 -23.34 -8.71
N GLU A 47 -3.78 -23.98 -7.63
CA GLU A 47 -2.66 -23.58 -6.83
C GLU A 47 -1.77 -24.78 -6.49
N LEU A 48 -0.50 -24.55 -6.12
CA LEU A 48 0.39 -25.58 -5.64
C LEU A 48 -0.12 -26.18 -4.33
N VAL A 49 0.03 -27.48 -4.18
CA VAL A 49 -0.45 -28.20 -3.00
C VAL A 49 0.37 -27.81 -1.76
N ALA A 50 -0.29 -27.71 -0.62
CA ALA A 50 0.38 -27.46 0.65
C ALA A 50 1.27 -28.63 1.08
N PRO A 51 2.34 -28.37 1.88
CA PRO A 51 3.31 -29.40 2.30
C PRO A 51 2.71 -30.63 2.98
N GLU A 52 1.54 -30.48 3.60
CA GLU A 52 0.88 -31.58 4.31
C GLU A 52 0.50 -32.76 3.39
N LYS A 53 0.42 -32.53 2.09
CA LYS A 53 0.20 -33.61 1.10
C LYS A 53 1.48 -34.45 0.87
N TYR A 54 2.65 -33.88 1.13
CA TYR A 54 3.95 -34.54 0.95
C TYR A 54 4.44 -35.22 2.23
N GLU A 55 3.54 -35.92 2.94
CA GLU A 55 3.81 -36.68 4.18
C GLU A 55 4.29 -35.85 5.38
N VAL A 56 4.18 -34.53 5.31
CA VAL A 56 4.47 -33.64 6.43
C VAL A 56 3.32 -33.65 7.42
N LYS A 57 3.56 -34.17 8.64
CA LYS A 57 2.54 -34.28 9.68
C LYS A 57 1.86 -32.95 9.96
N ARG A 58 0.52 -32.97 9.99
CA ARG A 58 -0.28 -31.83 10.49
C ARG A 58 0.09 -31.54 11.93
N GLY A 59 0.37 -30.30 12.27
CA GLY A 59 0.66 -29.91 13.64
C GLY A 59 1.85 -28.97 13.76
N LYS A 60 2.68 -29.16 14.78
CA LYS A 60 3.86 -28.32 15.01
C LYS A 60 4.81 -28.38 13.82
N TRP A 61 5.09 -27.22 13.25
CA TRP A 61 6.18 -27.11 12.30
C TRP A 61 7.49 -27.34 13.04
N SER A 62 8.21 -28.37 12.69
CA SER A 62 9.46 -28.78 13.37
C SER A 62 10.55 -29.00 12.34
N PHE A 63 11.79 -28.84 12.76
CA PHE A 63 12.96 -29.06 11.91
C PHE A 63 13.14 -30.52 11.45
N ALA A 64 12.46 -31.48 12.06
CA ALA A 64 12.48 -32.86 11.62
C ALA A 64 11.86 -33.08 10.25
N ASN A 65 10.97 -32.17 9.84
CA ASN A 65 10.25 -32.21 8.57
C ASN A 65 10.68 -31.12 7.58
N LEU A 66 11.85 -30.52 7.80
CA LEU A 66 12.33 -29.41 6.96
C LEU A 66 13.76 -29.71 6.44
N PRO A 67 14.07 -29.30 5.21
CA PRO A 67 13.19 -28.61 4.24
C PRO A 67 12.20 -29.57 3.57
N VAL A 68 11.02 -29.06 3.17
CA VAL A 68 10.07 -29.77 2.30
C VAL A 68 10.41 -29.44 0.86
N ILE A 69 10.94 -30.40 0.13
CA ILE A 69 11.29 -30.28 -1.30
C ILE A 69 10.57 -31.40 -2.03
N PRO A 70 9.43 -31.09 -2.69
CA PRO A 70 8.69 -32.11 -3.43
C PRO A 70 9.47 -32.59 -4.64
N PRO A 71 9.51 -33.89 -4.92
CA PRO A 71 10.11 -34.42 -6.14
C PRO A 71 9.35 -33.96 -7.41
N GLN A 72 8.06 -33.67 -7.23
CA GLN A 72 7.17 -33.08 -8.23
C GLN A 72 6.14 -32.22 -7.52
N PHE A 73 5.87 -31.03 -8.08
CA PHE A 73 4.83 -30.14 -7.55
C PHE A 73 3.44 -30.55 -8.07
N ASP A 74 2.57 -30.86 -7.15
CA ASP A 74 1.18 -31.17 -7.42
C ASP A 74 0.29 -29.92 -7.39
N LEU A 75 -0.82 -29.97 -8.14
CA LEU A 75 -1.81 -28.91 -8.23
C LEU A 75 -3.11 -29.33 -7.54
N ARG A 76 -3.78 -28.37 -6.90
CA ARG A 76 -5.13 -28.53 -6.36
C ARG A 76 -6.06 -27.41 -6.84
N PRO A 77 -7.36 -27.69 -7.01
CA PRO A 77 -8.33 -26.64 -7.29
C PRO A 77 -8.45 -25.63 -6.14
N ILE A 78 -8.62 -24.37 -6.48
CA ILE A 78 -8.99 -23.30 -5.55
C ILE A 78 -10.50 -23.42 -5.31
N GLU A 79 -10.95 -23.64 -4.08
CA GLU A 79 -12.35 -23.95 -3.71
C GLU A 79 -13.38 -23.04 -4.40
N ARG A 80 -13.16 -21.72 -4.35
CA ARG A 80 -14.08 -20.72 -4.94
C ARG A 80 -14.19 -20.77 -6.46
N SER A 81 -13.28 -21.44 -7.15
CA SER A 81 -13.17 -21.51 -8.61
C SER A 81 -13.33 -22.93 -9.17
N GLU A 82 -13.60 -23.91 -8.31
CA GLU A 82 -13.68 -25.33 -8.67
C GLU A 82 -14.77 -25.61 -9.72
N ASP A 83 -15.92 -24.96 -9.62
CA ASP A 83 -17.01 -25.15 -10.59
C ASP A 83 -16.60 -24.64 -11.97
N ARG A 84 -15.87 -23.54 -12.03
CA ARG A 84 -15.33 -23.02 -13.28
C ARG A 84 -14.31 -23.96 -13.91
N LEU A 85 -13.45 -24.55 -13.10
CA LEU A 85 -12.50 -25.58 -13.55
C LEU A 85 -13.24 -26.80 -14.12
N LYS A 86 -14.30 -27.29 -13.48
CA LYS A 86 -15.11 -28.39 -13.97
C LYS A 86 -15.73 -28.12 -15.36
N VAL A 87 -16.22 -26.89 -15.57
CA VAL A 87 -16.73 -26.46 -16.88
C VAL A 87 -15.63 -26.55 -17.94
N LEU A 88 -14.46 -25.99 -17.71
CA LEU A 88 -13.34 -26.06 -18.65
C LEU A 88 -12.91 -27.49 -18.92
N GLN A 89 -12.78 -28.34 -17.89
CA GLN A 89 -12.41 -29.74 -18.04
C GLN A 89 -13.45 -30.51 -18.88
N LYS A 90 -14.75 -30.23 -18.72
CA LYS A 90 -15.82 -30.83 -19.53
C LYS A 90 -15.66 -30.45 -21.01
N LEU A 91 -15.37 -29.16 -21.28
CA LEU A 91 -15.13 -28.68 -22.64
C LEU A 91 -13.88 -29.27 -23.27
N MET A 92 -12.77 -29.35 -22.52
CA MET A 92 -11.50 -29.92 -22.94
C MET A 92 -11.58 -31.40 -23.30
N LYS A 93 -12.47 -32.17 -22.62
CA LYS A 93 -12.68 -33.60 -22.84
C LYS A 93 -13.63 -33.92 -24.00
N ARG A 94 -14.23 -32.93 -24.63
CA ARG A 94 -15.11 -33.15 -25.82
C ARG A 94 -14.32 -33.83 -26.93
N LYS A 95 -14.98 -34.80 -27.59
CA LYS A 95 -14.38 -35.57 -28.69
C LYS A 95 -14.13 -34.72 -29.94
N ASP A 96 -14.99 -33.73 -30.17
CA ASP A 96 -14.89 -32.80 -31.30
C ASP A 96 -13.86 -31.68 -31.07
N VAL A 97 -13.37 -31.47 -29.81
CA VAL A 97 -12.28 -30.55 -29.52
C VAL A 97 -10.95 -31.26 -29.74
N THR A 98 -10.23 -30.87 -30.77
CA THR A 98 -8.96 -31.51 -31.17
C THR A 98 -7.71 -30.73 -30.81
N ALA A 99 -7.82 -29.45 -30.53
CA ALA A 99 -6.70 -28.57 -30.13
C ALA A 99 -7.16 -27.49 -29.18
N PHE A 100 -6.21 -26.86 -28.48
CA PHE A 100 -6.44 -25.74 -27.59
C PHE A 100 -5.81 -24.46 -28.14
N VAL A 101 -6.44 -23.32 -27.88
CA VAL A 101 -5.85 -21.98 -28.07
C VAL A 101 -5.74 -21.32 -26.73
N ASN A 102 -4.50 -21.05 -26.29
CA ASN A 102 -4.24 -20.25 -25.11
C ASN A 102 -4.45 -18.76 -25.44
N ALA A 103 -5.55 -18.20 -24.97
CA ALA A 103 -5.93 -16.80 -25.11
C ALA A 103 -5.94 -16.08 -23.74
N CYS A 104 -5.15 -16.56 -22.77
CA CYS A 104 -4.88 -15.85 -21.52
C CYS A 104 -3.97 -14.64 -21.78
N ASP A 105 -3.85 -13.76 -20.80
CA ASP A 105 -3.10 -12.51 -20.92
C ASP A 105 -1.63 -12.75 -21.41
N ALA A 106 -1.08 -11.79 -22.12
CA ALA A 106 0.21 -11.92 -22.84
C ALA A 106 1.40 -11.76 -21.89
N GLY A 107 1.59 -12.68 -20.95
CA GLY A 107 2.65 -12.65 -19.95
C GLY A 107 2.82 -13.97 -19.22
N ARG A 108 3.78 -14.00 -18.27
CA ARG A 108 4.06 -15.18 -17.42
C ARG A 108 2.81 -15.65 -16.67
N GLU A 109 2.01 -14.72 -16.17
CA GLU A 109 0.83 -15.02 -15.37
C GLU A 109 -0.24 -15.77 -16.19
N GLY A 110 -0.58 -15.23 -17.38
CA GLY A 110 -1.53 -15.88 -18.28
C GLY A 110 -1.02 -17.24 -18.80
N GLU A 111 0.28 -17.36 -19.04
CA GLU A 111 0.89 -18.64 -19.39
C GLU A 111 0.76 -19.66 -18.26
N LEU A 112 1.06 -19.26 -17.01
CA LEU A 112 0.94 -20.11 -15.82
C LEU A 112 -0.50 -20.62 -15.62
N ILE A 113 -1.49 -19.74 -15.73
CA ILE A 113 -2.92 -20.09 -15.57
C ILE A 113 -3.29 -21.19 -16.58
N PHE A 114 -2.94 -20.99 -17.85
CA PHE A 114 -3.24 -21.96 -18.90
C PHE A 114 -2.52 -23.29 -18.69
N ARG A 115 -1.19 -23.26 -18.41
CA ARG A 115 -0.39 -24.47 -18.20
C ARG A 115 -0.87 -25.30 -17.04
N TYR A 116 -1.24 -24.69 -15.94
CA TYR A 116 -1.80 -25.41 -14.79
C TYR A 116 -3.12 -26.09 -15.14
N ILE A 117 -4.01 -25.44 -15.92
CA ILE A 117 -5.28 -26.04 -16.37
C ILE A 117 -5.02 -27.28 -17.25
N VAL A 118 -4.09 -27.18 -18.22
CA VAL A 118 -3.74 -28.30 -19.10
C VAL A 118 -3.09 -29.44 -18.32
N GLN A 119 -2.09 -29.14 -17.48
CA GLN A 119 -1.40 -30.12 -16.64
C GLN A 119 -2.36 -30.87 -15.73
N HIS A 120 -3.24 -30.16 -15.04
CA HIS A 120 -4.23 -30.77 -14.14
C HIS A 120 -5.26 -31.63 -14.88
N SER A 121 -5.60 -31.24 -16.12
CA SER A 121 -6.55 -31.99 -16.96
C SER A 121 -5.96 -33.27 -17.53
N LYS A 122 -4.62 -33.43 -17.52
CA LYS A 122 -3.86 -34.58 -18.07
C LYS A 122 -4.22 -34.90 -19.54
N LEU A 123 -4.52 -33.86 -20.33
CA LEU A 123 -4.86 -33.99 -21.75
C LEU A 123 -3.68 -33.53 -22.60
N ASN A 124 -3.32 -34.35 -23.58
CA ASN A 124 -2.24 -34.03 -24.52
C ASN A 124 -2.90 -33.73 -25.91
N LYS A 125 -3.27 -32.47 -26.14
CA LYS A 125 -3.76 -31.98 -27.41
C LYS A 125 -2.86 -30.84 -27.91
N PRO A 126 -2.75 -30.62 -29.23
CA PRO A 126 -1.99 -29.50 -29.78
C PRO A 126 -2.44 -28.16 -29.18
N VAL A 127 -1.47 -27.28 -28.94
CA VAL A 127 -1.73 -25.95 -28.36
C VAL A 127 -1.21 -24.88 -29.32
N GLU A 128 -1.96 -23.82 -29.47
CA GLU A 128 -1.57 -22.58 -30.14
C GLU A 128 -1.73 -21.39 -29.17
N ARG A 129 -1.00 -20.34 -29.38
CA ARG A 129 -0.99 -19.16 -28.49
C ARG A 129 -1.47 -17.91 -29.20
N LEU A 130 -2.54 -17.31 -28.71
CA LEU A 130 -2.97 -15.96 -29.05
C LEU A 130 -2.20 -14.95 -28.16
N TRP A 131 -1.49 -14.03 -28.80
CA TRP A 131 -0.69 -13.00 -28.08
C TRP A 131 -1.26 -11.63 -28.38
N LEU A 132 -1.91 -11.00 -27.40
CA LEU A 132 -2.58 -9.72 -27.53
C LEU A 132 -2.01 -8.69 -26.55
N GLN A 133 -1.64 -7.52 -27.06
CA GLN A 133 -1.28 -6.33 -26.28
C GLN A 133 -2.31 -5.20 -26.45
N SER A 134 -3.25 -5.39 -27.38
CA SER A 134 -4.40 -4.53 -27.63
C SER A 134 -5.68 -5.36 -27.70
N MET A 135 -6.80 -4.79 -27.25
CA MET A 135 -8.11 -5.42 -27.22
C MET A 135 -9.07 -4.86 -28.28
N THR A 136 -8.57 -4.12 -29.26
CA THR A 136 -9.37 -3.69 -30.41
C THR A 136 -9.81 -4.89 -31.24
N GLN A 137 -10.97 -4.79 -31.92
CA GLN A 137 -11.47 -5.90 -32.73
C GLN A 137 -10.49 -6.32 -33.83
N ASN A 138 -9.77 -5.34 -34.41
CA ASN A 138 -8.76 -5.60 -35.43
C ASN A 138 -7.56 -6.36 -34.84
N ALA A 139 -7.00 -5.89 -33.70
CA ALA A 139 -5.91 -6.57 -33.03
C ALA A 139 -6.25 -8.03 -32.67
N ILE A 140 -7.50 -8.31 -32.25
CA ILE A 140 -7.96 -9.65 -31.96
C ILE A 140 -8.00 -10.49 -33.26
N ARG A 141 -8.54 -9.98 -34.37
CA ARG A 141 -8.59 -10.69 -35.64
C ARG A 141 -7.19 -10.98 -36.19
N ASP A 142 -6.31 -9.99 -36.16
CA ASP A 142 -4.92 -10.13 -36.63
C ASP A 142 -4.15 -11.13 -35.76
N GLY A 143 -4.39 -11.12 -34.43
CA GLY A 143 -3.82 -12.09 -33.52
C GLY A 143 -4.27 -13.53 -33.83
N PHE A 144 -5.54 -13.75 -34.17
CA PHE A 144 -6.05 -15.07 -34.62
C PHE A 144 -5.51 -15.48 -35.98
N ALA A 145 -5.21 -14.55 -36.84
CA ALA A 145 -4.56 -14.81 -38.13
C ALA A 145 -3.08 -15.20 -37.98
N SER A 146 -2.45 -14.87 -36.84
CA SER A 146 -1.02 -15.04 -36.56
C SER A 146 -0.75 -15.77 -35.21
N LEU A 147 -1.50 -16.86 -34.94
CA LEU A 147 -1.31 -17.66 -33.72
C LEU A 147 0.12 -18.20 -33.66
N ARG A 148 0.73 -18.10 -32.47
CA ARG A 148 2.09 -18.59 -32.20
C ARG A 148 2.06 -20.09 -31.91
N ALA A 149 3.08 -20.81 -32.38
CA ALA A 149 3.25 -22.22 -32.09
C ALA A 149 3.62 -22.43 -30.61
N ASP A 150 3.07 -23.45 -29.96
CA ASP A 150 3.31 -23.80 -28.55
C ASP A 150 4.82 -23.91 -28.23
N LYS A 151 5.59 -24.49 -29.12
CA LYS A 151 7.06 -24.66 -28.97
C LYS A 151 7.78 -23.35 -28.66
N THR A 152 7.33 -22.23 -29.21
CA THR A 152 7.95 -20.90 -28.97
C THR A 152 7.57 -20.33 -27.62
N MET A 153 6.57 -20.89 -26.94
CA MET A 153 6.08 -20.42 -25.64
C MET A 153 6.58 -21.27 -24.45
N LEU A 154 7.24 -22.41 -24.72
CA LEU A 154 7.75 -23.30 -23.66
C LEU A 154 8.76 -22.59 -22.72
N PRO A 155 9.72 -21.77 -23.21
CA PRO A 155 10.61 -21.05 -22.33
C PRO A 155 9.91 -20.07 -21.38
N LEU A 156 8.87 -19.38 -21.85
CA LEU A 156 8.03 -18.52 -21.03
C LEU A 156 7.22 -19.34 -20.00
N ALA A 157 6.70 -20.49 -20.40
CA ALA A 157 5.99 -21.41 -19.53
C ALA A 157 6.89 -21.92 -18.40
N ASP A 158 8.13 -22.33 -18.72
CA ASP A 158 9.11 -22.76 -17.74
C ASP A 158 9.46 -21.64 -16.74
N ALA A 159 9.69 -20.42 -17.23
CA ALA A 159 9.94 -19.27 -16.36
C ALA A 159 8.77 -18.97 -15.43
N ALA A 160 7.53 -19.07 -15.92
CA ALA A 160 6.33 -18.86 -15.12
C ALA A 160 6.15 -19.92 -14.02
N ILE A 161 6.35 -21.18 -14.36
CA ILE A 161 6.25 -22.32 -13.44
C ILE A 161 7.38 -22.26 -12.40
N CYS A 162 8.63 -22.03 -12.83
CA CYS A 162 9.79 -21.89 -11.95
C CYS A 162 9.61 -20.79 -10.93
N ARG A 163 9.09 -19.64 -11.35
CA ARG A 163 8.78 -18.54 -10.42
C ARG A 163 7.79 -18.98 -9.34
N SER A 164 6.72 -19.67 -9.71
CA SER A 164 5.71 -20.14 -8.77
C SER A 164 6.27 -21.16 -7.79
N GLU A 165 7.05 -22.13 -8.29
CA GLU A 165 7.65 -23.20 -7.48
C GLU A 165 8.75 -22.67 -6.54
N SER A 166 9.58 -21.75 -7.01
CA SER A 166 10.63 -21.12 -6.19
C SER A 166 10.05 -20.23 -5.08
N ASP A 167 9.02 -19.45 -5.37
CA ASP A 167 8.32 -18.65 -4.36
C ASP A 167 7.66 -19.56 -3.31
N TRP A 168 7.15 -20.76 -3.70
CA TRP A 168 6.63 -21.76 -2.79
C TRP A 168 7.74 -22.36 -1.91
N LEU A 169 8.87 -22.79 -2.49
CA LEU A 169 10.00 -23.40 -1.76
C LEU A 169 10.54 -22.45 -0.68
N ILE A 170 10.91 -21.25 -1.05
CA ILE A 170 11.47 -20.27 -0.11
C ILE A 170 10.44 -19.80 0.91
N GLY A 171 9.22 -19.45 0.46
CA GLY A 171 8.18 -18.93 1.35
C GLY A 171 7.72 -19.94 2.39
N ILE A 172 7.47 -21.19 1.99
CA ILE A 172 7.00 -22.24 2.90
C ILE A 172 8.10 -22.68 3.84
N ASN A 173 9.29 -23.04 3.30
CA ASN A 173 10.38 -23.56 4.12
C ASN A 173 10.95 -22.50 5.06
N GLY A 174 11.16 -21.27 4.58
CA GLY A 174 11.64 -20.17 5.41
C GLY A 174 10.65 -19.81 6.52
N THR A 175 9.36 -19.69 6.20
CA THR A 175 8.31 -19.44 7.20
C THR A 175 8.24 -20.52 8.26
N ARG A 176 8.30 -21.80 7.85
CA ARG A 176 8.25 -22.94 8.80
C ARG A 176 9.52 -23.05 9.63
N ALA A 177 10.68 -22.84 9.04
CA ALA A 177 11.95 -22.86 9.76
C ALA A 177 12.04 -21.74 10.81
N MET A 178 11.71 -20.49 10.42
CA MET A 178 11.69 -19.37 11.38
C MET A 178 10.65 -19.56 12.48
N THR A 179 9.46 -20.08 12.14
CA THR A 179 8.44 -20.39 13.13
C THR A 179 8.89 -21.51 14.08
N ALA A 180 9.54 -22.57 13.55
CA ALA A 180 10.10 -23.65 14.37
C ALA A 180 11.19 -23.14 15.30
N PHE A 181 12.07 -22.25 14.82
CA PHE A 181 13.12 -21.64 15.61
C PHE A 181 12.56 -20.82 16.77
N ASN A 182 11.59 -19.93 16.49
CA ASN A 182 10.98 -19.08 17.50
C ASN A 182 10.06 -19.83 18.46
N SER A 183 9.68 -21.07 18.14
CA SER A 183 8.82 -21.93 18.95
C SER A 183 9.56 -23.04 19.69
N LYS A 184 10.91 -23.05 19.68
CA LYS A 184 11.74 -24.09 20.32
C LYS A 184 11.40 -24.28 21.81
N GLU A 185 11.17 -23.19 22.52
CA GLU A 185 10.91 -23.16 23.97
C GLU A 185 9.44 -23.28 24.35
N GLY A 186 8.58 -23.54 23.38
CA GLY A 186 7.13 -23.65 23.55
C GLY A 186 6.34 -22.58 22.79
N GLY A 187 5.01 -22.73 22.81
CA GLY A 187 4.13 -21.84 22.03
C GLY A 187 4.15 -22.11 20.52
N PHE A 188 3.50 -21.23 19.75
CA PHE A 188 3.51 -21.23 18.29
C PHE A 188 3.61 -19.79 17.81
N TYR A 189 4.80 -19.39 17.39
CA TYR A 189 5.11 -18.01 17.00
C TYR A 189 5.33 -17.93 15.48
N LYS A 190 4.22 -17.77 14.75
CA LYS A 190 4.26 -17.67 13.30
C LYS A 190 5.15 -16.53 12.86
N THR A 191 6.21 -16.87 12.16
CA THR A 191 7.21 -15.93 11.63
C THR A 191 7.30 -16.11 10.13
N THR A 192 6.60 -15.26 9.38
CA THR A 192 6.54 -15.36 7.92
C THR A 192 7.73 -14.66 7.27
N VAL A 193 8.29 -15.33 6.27
CA VAL A 193 9.31 -14.78 5.37
C VAL A 193 8.93 -15.04 3.92
N GLY A 194 9.46 -14.23 3.01
CA GLY A 194 9.22 -14.40 1.57
C GLY A 194 9.99 -13.39 0.75
N ARG A 195 10.30 -13.77 -0.48
CA ARG A 195 11.16 -13.03 -1.42
C ARG A 195 10.78 -11.56 -1.65
N VAL A 196 9.50 -11.20 -1.56
CA VAL A 196 9.02 -9.83 -1.71
C VAL A 196 8.67 -9.20 -0.38
N GLN A 197 8.03 -9.97 0.52
CA GLN A 197 7.56 -9.48 1.81
C GLN A 197 8.73 -9.05 2.71
N THR A 198 9.78 -9.87 2.78
CA THR A 198 10.90 -9.62 3.68
C THR A 198 11.73 -8.40 3.26
N PRO A 199 12.15 -8.22 1.99
CA PRO A 199 12.85 -7.00 1.58
C PRO A 199 11.98 -5.74 1.73
N THR A 200 10.67 -5.84 1.53
CA THR A 200 9.76 -4.71 1.78
C THR A 200 9.75 -4.32 3.26
N LEU A 201 9.79 -5.31 4.17
CA LEU A 201 9.91 -5.06 5.59
C LEU A 201 11.27 -4.47 5.97
N THR A 202 12.36 -4.94 5.34
CA THR A 202 13.71 -4.40 5.53
C THR A 202 13.77 -2.90 5.25
N ILE A 203 13.16 -2.44 4.14
CA ILE A 203 13.09 -1.01 3.79
C ILE A 203 12.48 -0.18 4.94
N LEU A 204 11.44 -0.71 5.58
CA LEU A 204 10.78 -0.03 6.71
C LEU A 204 11.63 -0.05 7.97
N VAL A 205 12.23 -1.19 8.31
CA VAL A 205 13.05 -1.37 9.51
C VAL A 205 14.31 -0.51 9.42
N GLU A 206 15.02 -0.51 8.30
CA GLU A 206 16.21 0.34 8.09
C GLU A 206 15.90 1.83 8.17
N ARG A 207 14.74 2.24 7.64
CA ARG A 207 14.27 3.62 7.79
C ARG A 207 14.08 3.98 9.26
N GLU A 208 13.46 3.11 10.04
CA GLU A 208 13.21 3.34 11.45
C GLU A 208 14.51 3.27 12.26
N GLU A 209 15.44 2.36 11.92
CA GLU A 209 16.79 2.31 12.52
C GLU A 209 17.56 3.63 12.27
N ARG A 210 17.48 4.19 11.04
CA ARG A 210 18.08 5.49 10.73
C ARG A 210 17.43 6.62 11.52
N ILE A 211 16.11 6.61 11.70
CA ILE A 211 15.39 7.59 12.52
C ILE A 211 15.85 7.51 13.99
N ARG A 212 15.94 6.29 14.54
CA ARG A 212 16.36 6.09 15.93
C ARG A 212 17.82 6.49 16.20
N LYS A 213 18.70 6.26 15.23
CA LYS A 213 20.13 6.62 15.30
C LYS A 213 20.40 8.09 14.97
N PHE A 214 19.40 8.80 14.47
CA PHE A 214 19.56 10.17 14.02
C PHE A 214 19.85 11.10 15.20
N LYS A 215 20.85 11.97 15.03
CA LYS A 215 21.18 13.06 15.94
C LYS A 215 20.98 14.37 15.21
N ALA A 216 20.11 15.21 15.73
CA ALA A 216 19.91 16.54 15.20
C ALA A 216 21.20 17.38 15.30
N ARG A 217 21.49 18.15 14.26
CA ARG A 217 22.59 19.11 14.20
C ARG A 217 22.01 20.49 13.94
N ASP A 218 22.49 21.48 14.67
CA ASP A 218 22.13 22.86 14.43
C ASP A 218 22.78 23.37 13.16
N TYR A 219 22.06 24.21 12.44
CA TYR A 219 22.57 24.96 11.30
C TYR A 219 21.88 26.32 11.21
N TRP A 220 22.50 27.22 10.52
CA TRP A 220 22.02 28.58 10.33
C TRP A 220 21.86 28.91 8.86
N GLU A 221 20.83 29.68 8.55
CA GLU A 221 20.64 30.30 7.23
C GLU A 221 20.66 31.81 7.40
N VAL A 222 21.23 32.52 6.43
CA VAL A 222 21.29 33.99 6.41
C VAL A 222 20.32 34.49 5.33
N HIS A 223 19.33 35.24 5.73
CA HIS A 223 18.30 35.82 4.91
C HIS A 223 18.44 37.32 4.85
N ALA A 224 18.41 37.91 3.68
CA ALA A 224 18.41 39.36 3.48
C ALA A 224 17.10 39.84 2.91
N LEU A 225 16.62 40.98 3.36
CA LEU A 225 15.53 41.74 2.76
C LEU A 225 16.14 42.88 1.96
N PHE A 226 15.78 42.95 0.70
CA PHE A 226 16.25 43.97 -0.25
C PHE A 226 15.11 44.88 -0.67
N SER A 227 15.39 46.18 -0.77
CA SER A 227 14.49 47.19 -1.31
C SER A 227 15.01 47.71 -2.64
N VAL A 228 14.11 47.88 -3.59
CA VAL A 228 14.33 48.47 -4.92
C VAL A 228 13.16 49.40 -5.23
N ALA A 229 13.24 50.22 -6.27
CA ALA A 229 12.21 51.18 -6.63
C ALA A 229 10.82 50.56 -6.82
N ALA A 230 10.71 49.30 -7.23
CA ALA A 230 9.47 48.58 -7.46
C ALA A 230 8.94 47.79 -6.24
N GLY A 231 9.60 47.83 -5.09
CA GLY A 231 9.18 47.13 -3.87
C GLY A 231 10.32 46.34 -3.21
N GLU A 232 9.96 45.34 -2.44
CA GLU A 232 10.89 44.53 -1.66
C GLU A 232 10.95 43.07 -2.14
N TYR A 233 12.09 42.40 -1.95
CA TYR A 233 12.25 40.97 -2.16
C TYR A 233 13.24 40.38 -1.17
N THR A 234 13.14 39.10 -0.91
CA THR A 234 14.02 38.36 -0.01
C THR A 234 15.04 37.53 -0.78
N GLY A 235 16.29 37.50 -0.28
CA GLY A 235 17.34 36.60 -0.77
C GLY A 235 17.91 35.76 0.35
N ARG A 236 18.34 34.54 0.01
CA ARG A 236 19.02 33.65 0.94
C ARG A 236 20.44 33.43 0.48
N TRP A 237 21.38 33.60 1.42
CA TRP A 237 22.79 33.35 1.18
C TRP A 237 23.03 31.88 0.79
N PHE A 238 24.02 31.65 -0.07
CA PHE A 238 24.46 30.30 -0.42
C PHE A 238 25.95 30.28 -0.77
N ASP A 239 26.57 29.13 -0.50
CA ASP A 239 27.98 28.88 -0.84
C ASP A 239 28.08 28.46 -2.30
N GLU A 240 28.67 29.31 -3.16
CA GLU A 240 28.90 29.03 -4.58
C GLU A 240 29.94 27.92 -4.83
N SER A 241 30.73 27.57 -3.82
CA SER A 241 31.73 26.48 -3.91
C SER A 241 31.09 25.11 -3.66
N HIS A 242 29.88 25.10 -3.04
CA HIS A 242 29.19 23.88 -2.70
C HIS A 242 28.93 23.01 -3.94
N GLY A 243 29.43 21.77 -3.91
CA GLY A 243 29.31 20.81 -5.01
C GLY A 243 30.34 20.94 -6.15
N LYS A 244 31.17 21.99 -6.16
CA LYS A 244 32.29 22.10 -7.10
C LYS A 244 33.45 21.16 -6.76
N LEU A 245 33.61 20.81 -5.49
CA LEU A 245 34.63 19.91 -4.97
C LEU A 245 34.22 18.42 -4.93
N GLY A 246 33.08 18.07 -5.54
CA GLY A 246 32.50 16.72 -5.52
C GLY A 246 31.27 16.62 -4.65
N LYS A 247 30.66 15.41 -4.59
CA LYS A 247 29.52 15.15 -3.69
C LYS A 247 30.05 15.09 -2.27
N SER A 248 29.47 15.88 -1.37
CA SER A 248 29.68 15.73 0.06
C SER A 248 29.09 14.41 0.54
N ASP A 249 29.80 13.68 1.39
CA ASP A 249 29.28 12.49 2.09
C ASP A 249 28.23 12.85 3.15
N ASP A 250 28.12 14.12 3.54
CA ASP A 250 27.11 14.60 4.46
C ASP A 250 25.76 14.78 3.72
N GLU A 251 24.81 13.86 3.99
CA GLU A 251 23.47 13.90 3.40
C GLU A 251 22.66 15.17 3.75
N HIS A 252 23.10 15.93 4.78
CA HIS A 252 22.48 17.18 5.23
C HIS A 252 23.16 18.42 4.67
N ALA A 253 24.30 18.29 3.99
CA ALA A 253 24.98 19.41 3.37
C ALA A 253 24.13 20.06 2.28
N ARG A 254 23.99 21.37 2.34
CA ARG A 254 23.29 22.21 1.35
C ARG A 254 24.05 23.51 1.23
N ALA A 255 24.03 24.11 0.06
CA ALA A 255 24.72 25.38 -0.20
C ALA A 255 24.30 26.52 0.74
N GLU A 256 23.04 26.48 1.19
CA GLU A 256 22.44 27.55 2.01
C GLU A 256 22.70 27.39 3.51
N ARG A 257 23.36 26.29 3.94
CA ARG A 257 23.52 25.94 5.36
C ARG A 257 24.92 26.27 5.88
N LEU A 258 24.95 27.03 6.95
CA LEU A 258 26.13 27.27 7.75
C LEU A 258 26.06 26.41 9.02
N TRP A 259 27.14 25.70 9.33
CA TRP A 259 27.24 24.80 10.48
C TRP A 259 27.81 25.44 11.74
N ASN A 260 27.98 26.76 11.71
CA ASN A 260 28.55 27.54 12.84
C ASN A 260 27.84 28.89 12.90
N GLU A 261 27.29 29.21 14.08
CA GLU A 261 26.61 30.47 14.34
C GLU A 261 27.52 31.69 14.17
N ALA A 262 28.76 31.58 14.63
CA ALA A 262 29.74 32.65 14.49
C ALA A 262 29.99 33.02 13.00
N SER A 263 30.01 32.03 12.12
CA SER A 263 30.16 32.27 10.68
C SER A 263 28.92 32.96 10.09
N ALA A 264 27.73 32.60 10.52
CA ALA A 264 26.49 33.27 10.10
C ALA A 264 26.40 34.71 10.60
N THR A 265 26.78 34.96 11.85
CA THR A 265 26.80 36.29 12.45
C THR A 265 27.90 37.18 11.82
N ALA A 266 29.08 36.62 11.54
CA ALA A 266 30.16 37.34 10.84
C ALA A 266 29.72 37.74 9.41
N LEU A 267 29.00 36.84 8.70
CA LEU A 267 28.42 37.12 7.38
C LEU A 267 27.37 38.24 7.48
N GLN A 268 26.46 38.16 8.43
CA GLN A 268 25.47 39.21 8.70
C GLN A 268 26.15 40.54 8.93
N SER A 269 27.14 40.61 9.85
CA SER A 269 27.84 41.85 10.22
C SER A 269 28.60 42.46 9.04
N ARG A 270 29.13 41.61 8.14
CA ARG A 270 29.85 42.06 6.95
C ARG A 270 28.92 42.66 5.91
N CYS A 271 27.69 42.16 5.80
CA CYS A 271 26.75 42.54 4.75
C CYS A 271 25.73 43.60 5.16
N VAL A 272 25.47 43.76 6.48
CA VAL A 272 24.42 44.70 6.96
C VAL A 272 24.72 46.16 6.51
N GLY A 273 23.67 46.82 6.00
CA GLY A 273 23.75 48.24 5.59
C GLY A 273 24.55 48.50 4.30
N LYS A 274 25.09 47.48 3.66
CA LYS A 274 25.80 47.62 2.38
C LYS A 274 24.87 47.46 1.18
N PRO A 275 25.13 48.17 0.07
CA PRO A 275 24.34 48.02 -1.15
C PRO A 275 24.62 46.67 -1.81
N GLY A 276 23.55 46.09 -2.42
CA GLY A 276 23.64 44.89 -3.20
C GLY A 276 23.76 45.18 -4.70
N VAL A 277 24.63 44.43 -5.40
CA VAL A 277 24.68 44.39 -6.87
C VAL A 277 23.82 43.22 -7.33
N VAL A 278 22.91 43.49 -8.25
CA VAL A 278 21.91 42.52 -8.69
C VAL A 278 22.24 41.99 -10.08
N GLU A 279 22.37 40.66 -10.18
CA GLU A 279 22.46 39.94 -11.44
C GLU A 279 21.18 39.11 -11.57
N GLU A 280 20.51 39.18 -12.73
CA GLU A 280 19.27 38.47 -12.96
C GLU A 280 19.30 37.68 -14.26
N GLU A 281 18.89 36.41 -14.18
CA GLU A 281 18.69 35.57 -15.33
C GLU A 281 17.27 35.01 -15.35
N SER A 282 16.53 35.26 -16.44
CA SER A 282 15.19 34.72 -16.66
C SER A 282 15.22 33.69 -17.76
N LYS A 283 14.73 32.47 -17.44
CA LYS A 283 14.68 31.34 -18.39
C LYS A 283 13.25 30.86 -18.58
N PRO A 284 12.77 30.72 -19.81
CA PRO A 284 11.54 29.99 -20.07
C PRO A 284 11.76 28.50 -19.78
N THR A 285 10.84 27.89 -19.05
CA THR A 285 10.84 26.47 -18.74
C THR A 285 9.48 25.87 -19.07
N THR A 286 9.48 24.62 -19.51
CA THR A 286 8.26 23.88 -19.81
C THR A 286 8.12 22.67 -18.89
N GLN A 287 6.90 22.38 -18.48
CA GLN A 287 6.57 21.21 -17.67
C GLN A 287 5.51 20.38 -18.40
N SER A 288 5.91 19.20 -18.87
CA SER A 288 4.95 18.23 -19.44
C SER A 288 4.07 17.62 -18.36
N SER A 289 2.83 17.23 -18.75
CA SER A 289 1.94 16.46 -17.88
C SER A 289 2.62 15.17 -17.38
N PRO A 290 2.26 14.63 -16.22
CA PRO A 290 2.60 13.25 -15.89
C PRO A 290 2.02 12.27 -16.93
N GLN A 291 2.62 11.06 -17.06
CA GLN A 291 2.08 10.01 -17.93
C GLN A 291 0.75 9.47 -17.39
N LEU A 292 0.06 8.65 -18.18
CA LEU A 292 -1.13 7.92 -17.76
C LEU A 292 -0.87 7.08 -16.51
N TYR A 293 -1.92 6.62 -15.86
CA TYR A 293 -1.79 5.78 -14.67
C TYR A 293 -1.51 4.33 -15.00
N ASP A 294 -0.48 3.78 -14.37
CA ASP A 294 -0.45 2.37 -13.94
C ASP A 294 -1.13 2.24 -12.56
N LEU A 295 -1.24 1.01 -12.05
CA LEU A 295 -1.89 0.80 -10.76
C LEU A 295 -1.10 1.45 -9.60
N THR A 296 0.23 1.36 -9.61
CA THR A 296 1.07 1.88 -8.52
C THR A 296 0.98 3.39 -8.42
N THR A 297 1.07 4.10 -9.54
CA THR A 297 0.93 5.57 -9.55
C THR A 297 -0.47 6.01 -9.17
N LEU A 298 -1.51 5.28 -9.58
CA LEU A 298 -2.89 5.55 -9.16
C LEU A 298 -3.05 5.37 -7.65
N GLN A 299 -2.51 4.28 -7.08
CA GLN A 299 -2.53 4.03 -5.63
C GLN A 299 -1.79 5.11 -4.85
N ARG A 300 -0.61 5.54 -5.34
CA ARG A 300 0.18 6.60 -4.71
C ARG A 300 -0.56 7.93 -4.67
N GLU A 301 -1.17 8.33 -5.77
CA GLU A 301 -1.90 9.59 -5.86
C GLU A 301 -3.19 9.55 -5.04
N ALA A 302 -3.94 8.45 -5.09
CA ALA A 302 -5.14 8.26 -4.28
C ALA A 302 -4.83 8.25 -2.76
N ASN A 303 -3.70 7.66 -2.35
CA ASN A 303 -3.25 7.72 -0.97
C ASN A 303 -2.86 9.14 -0.55
N SER A 304 -2.10 9.86 -1.39
CA SER A 304 -1.65 11.23 -1.09
C SER A 304 -2.82 12.21 -1.02
N ARG A 305 -3.80 12.13 -1.94
CA ARG A 305 -4.93 13.07 -2.02
C ARG A 305 -6.06 12.74 -1.04
N PHE A 306 -6.42 11.46 -0.96
CA PHE A 306 -7.65 11.03 -0.27
C PHE A 306 -7.37 10.15 0.95
N GLY A 307 -6.12 9.75 1.20
CA GLY A 307 -5.78 8.81 2.28
C GLY A 307 -6.24 7.37 1.99
N PHE A 308 -6.58 7.03 0.75
CA PHE A 308 -6.98 5.66 0.40
C PHE A 308 -5.80 4.72 0.52
N SER A 309 -5.98 3.57 1.18
CA SER A 309 -4.96 2.53 1.17
C SER A 309 -4.78 1.92 -0.23
N ALA A 310 -3.63 1.33 -0.48
CA ALA A 310 -3.34 0.65 -1.75
C ALA A 310 -4.39 -0.44 -2.05
N ARG A 311 -4.81 -1.19 -1.04
CA ARG A 311 -5.87 -2.20 -1.14
C ARG A 311 -7.23 -1.59 -1.47
N ASN A 312 -7.60 -0.48 -0.81
CA ASN A 312 -8.87 0.20 -1.07
C ASN A 312 -8.90 0.74 -2.49
N THR A 313 -7.82 1.40 -2.93
CA THR A 313 -7.70 1.93 -4.30
C THR A 313 -7.83 0.82 -5.34
N LEU A 314 -7.16 -0.33 -5.15
CA LEU A 314 -7.31 -1.48 -6.04
C LEU A 314 -8.75 -2.00 -6.07
N GLY A 315 -9.41 -2.11 -4.91
CA GLY A 315 -10.80 -2.54 -4.81
C GLY A 315 -11.77 -1.62 -5.55
N LEU A 316 -11.59 -0.30 -5.41
CA LEU A 316 -12.36 0.71 -6.14
C LEU A 316 -12.10 0.65 -7.65
N ALA A 317 -10.85 0.57 -8.07
CA ALA A 317 -10.49 0.44 -9.49
C ALA A 317 -11.05 -0.82 -10.12
N GLN A 318 -11.02 -1.97 -9.41
CA GLN A 318 -11.66 -3.20 -9.86
C GLN A 318 -13.19 -3.06 -9.98
N ALA A 319 -13.86 -2.39 -9.05
CA ALA A 319 -15.29 -2.14 -9.15
C ALA A 319 -15.62 -1.25 -10.36
N LEU A 320 -14.82 -0.22 -10.62
CA LEU A 320 -14.96 0.64 -11.81
C LEU A 320 -14.75 -0.14 -13.11
N TYR A 321 -13.83 -1.12 -13.14
CA TYR A 321 -13.61 -2.00 -14.27
C TYR A 321 -14.67 -3.10 -14.40
N GLU A 322 -14.94 -3.88 -13.32
CA GLU A 322 -15.76 -5.11 -13.40
C GLU A 322 -17.26 -4.83 -13.36
N LYS A 323 -17.69 -3.99 -12.41
CA LYS A 323 -19.11 -3.69 -12.15
C LYS A 323 -19.61 -2.57 -13.04
N HIS A 324 -18.89 -1.45 -13.07
CA HIS A 324 -19.32 -0.23 -13.78
C HIS A 324 -18.86 -0.18 -15.23
N LYS A 325 -17.81 -0.92 -15.60
CA LYS A 325 -17.22 -0.97 -16.95
C LYS A 325 -16.71 0.37 -17.49
N VAL A 326 -16.36 1.30 -16.58
CA VAL A 326 -15.98 2.68 -16.92
C VAL A 326 -14.47 2.92 -16.95
N LEU A 327 -13.66 1.96 -16.50
CA LEU A 327 -12.20 2.00 -16.60
C LEU A 327 -11.68 0.75 -17.34
N THR A 328 -10.49 0.86 -17.90
CA THR A 328 -9.72 -0.28 -18.42
C THR A 328 -9.20 -1.14 -17.28
N TYR A 329 -8.58 -2.27 -17.58
CA TYR A 329 -8.09 -3.21 -16.58
C TYR A 329 -7.08 -2.55 -15.63
N PRO A 330 -7.29 -2.57 -14.30
CA PRO A 330 -6.51 -1.74 -13.39
C PRO A 330 -5.17 -2.35 -12.96
N ARG A 331 -4.93 -3.65 -13.16
CA ARG A 331 -3.67 -4.29 -12.73
C ARG A 331 -2.64 -4.26 -13.84
N THR A 332 -2.13 -3.09 -14.12
CA THR A 332 -1.12 -2.83 -15.16
C THR A 332 0.07 -2.07 -14.60
N ASP A 333 1.24 -2.30 -15.16
CA ASP A 333 2.48 -1.54 -14.97
C ASP A 333 2.72 -0.53 -16.11
N ALA A 334 1.95 -0.62 -17.18
CA ALA A 334 2.09 0.26 -18.33
C ALA A 334 1.47 1.64 -18.10
N ARG A 335 2.14 2.66 -18.60
CA ARG A 335 1.71 4.08 -18.59
C ARG A 335 1.48 4.61 -20.00
N CYS A 336 1.38 3.70 -20.96
CA CYS A 336 1.20 3.98 -22.39
C CYS A 336 -0.04 3.26 -22.91
N LEU A 337 -0.52 3.69 -24.07
CA LEU A 337 -1.60 3.08 -24.84
C LEU A 337 -1.01 2.36 -26.05
N PRO A 338 -1.72 1.36 -26.60
CA PRO A 338 -1.38 0.76 -27.88
C PRO A 338 -1.42 1.80 -29.02
N GLU A 339 -0.61 1.60 -30.04
CA GLU A 339 -0.54 2.52 -31.17
C GLU A 339 -1.82 2.58 -32.00
N ASP A 340 -2.61 1.53 -31.98
CA ASP A 340 -3.93 1.43 -32.61
C ASP A 340 -5.08 2.08 -31.82
N TYR A 341 -4.80 2.62 -30.61
CA TYR A 341 -5.83 3.24 -29.75
C TYR A 341 -6.17 4.69 -30.08
N LEU A 342 -5.54 5.30 -31.10
CA LEU A 342 -5.83 6.69 -31.49
C LEU A 342 -7.30 6.95 -31.76
N ALA A 343 -7.98 6.04 -32.47
CA ALA A 343 -9.41 6.17 -32.77
C ALA A 343 -10.26 6.06 -31.49
N THR A 344 -9.97 5.05 -30.65
CA THR A 344 -10.66 4.83 -29.37
C THR A 344 -10.50 6.00 -28.40
N VAL A 345 -9.32 6.66 -28.39
CA VAL A 345 -9.10 7.89 -27.63
C VAL A 345 -10.01 9.01 -28.14
N GLY A 346 -10.16 9.16 -29.46
CA GLY A 346 -11.10 10.12 -30.06
C GLY A 346 -12.54 9.89 -29.59
N GLU A 347 -13.02 8.66 -29.70
CA GLU A 347 -14.36 8.25 -29.24
C GLU A 347 -14.56 8.48 -27.73
N THR A 348 -13.52 8.20 -26.94
CA THR A 348 -13.54 8.46 -25.48
C THR A 348 -13.66 9.95 -25.17
N LEU A 349 -12.95 10.80 -25.91
CA LEU A 349 -13.05 12.27 -25.77
C LEU A 349 -14.43 12.78 -26.20
N GLU A 350 -15.04 12.23 -27.24
CA GLU A 350 -16.42 12.55 -27.67
C GLU A 350 -17.41 12.21 -26.56
N MET A 351 -17.31 11.01 -25.98
CA MET A 351 -18.14 10.60 -24.83
C MET A 351 -17.96 11.56 -23.63
N LEU A 352 -16.74 11.95 -23.29
CA LEU A 352 -16.47 12.90 -22.20
C LEU A 352 -16.92 14.33 -22.52
N SER A 353 -17.04 14.70 -23.79
CA SER A 353 -17.50 16.01 -24.25
C SER A 353 -19.02 16.21 -24.15
N ASP A 354 -19.78 15.13 -24.01
CA ASP A 354 -21.23 15.17 -23.83
C ASP A 354 -21.58 15.77 -22.46
N LEU A 355 -22.49 16.77 -22.49
CA LEU A 355 -22.98 17.44 -21.27
C LEU A 355 -23.76 16.51 -20.34
N ASN A 356 -24.35 15.44 -20.88
CA ASN A 356 -25.05 14.44 -20.08
C ASN A 356 -24.09 13.46 -19.38
N THR A 357 -22.83 13.40 -19.79
CA THR A 357 -21.81 12.57 -19.16
C THR A 357 -21.25 13.27 -17.94
N CYS A 358 -21.36 12.65 -16.76
CA CYS A 358 -20.89 13.20 -15.48
C CYS A 358 -21.40 14.63 -15.18
N GLY A 359 -22.62 14.99 -15.62
CA GLY A 359 -23.15 16.34 -15.45
C GLY A 359 -22.34 17.42 -16.18
N GLY A 360 -21.63 17.05 -17.23
CA GLY A 360 -20.81 17.97 -18.02
C GLY A 360 -19.46 18.35 -17.41
N ALA A 361 -19.06 17.73 -16.30
CA ALA A 361 -17.85 18.11 -15.55
C ALA A 361 -16.56 18.13 -16.39
N TYR A 362 -16.47 17.28 -17.42
CA TYR A 362 -15.29 17.18 -18.28
C TYR A 362 -15.52 17.76 -19.69
N SER A 363 -16.74 18.21 -20.00
CA SER A 363 -17.16 18.57 -21.35
C SER A 363 -16.29 19.66 -21.97
N SER A 364 -16.07 20.78 -21.25
CA SER A 364 -15.24 21.89 -21.75
C SER A 364 -13.79 21.45 -22.02
N LEU A 365 -13.23 20.61 -21.13
CA LEU A 365 -11.86 20.11 -21.23
C LEU A 365 -11.70 19.16 -22.42
N ALA A 366 -12.63 18.22 -22.61
CA ALA A 366 -12.61 17.30 -23.73
C ALA A 366 -12.83 18.02 -25.07
N LYS A 367 -13.77 18.96 -25.13
CA LYS A 367 -13.98 19.81 -26.32
C LYS A 367 -12.75 20.61 -26.71
N ALA A 368 -11.98 21.10 -25.72
CA ALA A 368 -10.72 21.79 -26.01
C ALA A 368 -9.72 20.89 -26.71
N VAL A 369 -9.55 19.61 -26.24
CA VAL A 369 -8.66 18.63 -26.86
C VAL A 369 -9.08 18.35 -28.31
N ILE A 370 -10.39 18.12 -28.54
CA ILE A 370 -10.95 17.82 -29.87
C ILE A 370 -10.78 19.02 -30.80
N LYS A 371 -11.20 20.20 -30.37
CA LYS A 371 -11.15 21.44 -31.16
C LYS A 371 -9.75 21.78 -31.64
N ASN A 372 -8.77 21.64 -30.75
CA ASN A 372 -7.36 21.97 -31.00
C ASN A 372 -6.57 20.81 -31.64
N LYS A 373 -7.19 19.64 -31.86
CA LYS A 373 -6.57 18.45 -32.46
C LYS A 373 -5.28 18.05 -31.74
N TRP A 374 -5.30 18.04 -30.38
CA TRP A 374 -4.13 17.76 -29.56
C TRP A 374 -3.78 16.27 -29.50
N VAL A 375 -4.71 15.38 -29.84
CA VAL A 375 -4.41 13.94 -29.97
C VAL A 375 -3.58 13.71 -31.22
N LYS A 376 -2.33 13.31 -31.04
CA LYS A 376 -1.37 13.04 -32.13
C LYS A 376 -0.60 11.76 -31.79
N PRO A 377 -0.14 11.00 -32.80
CA PRO A 377 0.83 9.93 -32.58
C PRO A 377 2.04 10.42 -31.82
N ASN A 378 2.33 9.83 -30.67
CA ASN A 378 3.40 10.26 -29.78
C ASN A 378 3.88 9.05 -28.96
N LYS A 379 5.15 8.66 -29.11
CA LYS A 379 5.76 7.51 -28.40
C LYS A 379 5.78 7.65 -26.86
N ARG A 380 5.50 8.83 -26.33
CA ARG A 380 5.32 9.03 -24.89
C ARG A 380 3.96 8.50 -24.41
N ILE A 381 2.93 8.50 -25.28
CA ILE A 381 1.55 8.11 -24.94
C ILE A 381 1.20 6.79 -25.63
N PHE A 382 1.53 6.62 -26.90
CA PHE A 382 1.22 5.46 -27.72
C PHE A 382 2.52 4.70 -28.03
N ASN A 383 2.74 3.55 -27.37
CA ASN A 383 3.98 2.79 -27.53
C ASN A 383 3.78 1.32 -27.15
N ASN A 384 3.72 0.44 -28.15
CA ASN A 384 3.56 -0.99 -27.94
C ASN A 384 4.73 -1.64 -27.20
N GLU A 385 5.96 -1.14 -27.33
CA GLU A 385 7.16 -1.69 -26.68
C GLU A 385 7.12 -1.54 -25.14
N LYS A 386 6.37 -0.54 -24.65
CA LYS A 386 6.21 -0.25 -23.21
C LYS A 386 4.95 -0.85 -22.61
N ILE A 387 4.31 -1.77 -23.31
CA ILE A 387 3.13 -2.51 -22.85
C ILE A 387 3.52 -3.97 -22.73
N SER A 388 3.41 -4.50 -21.51
CA SER A 388 3.58 -5.94 -21.24
C SER A 388 2.29 -6.70 -21.61
N ASP A 389 1.40 -6.87 -20.69
CA ASP A 389 0.14 -7.62 -20.80
C ASP A 389 -1.06 -6.69 -20.95
N HIS A 390 -1.01 -5.52 -20.31
CA HIS A 390 -2.09 -4.54 -20.25
C HIS A 390 -1.54 -3.13 -20.41
N PHE A 391 -2.30 -2.28 -21.09
CA PHE A 391 -2.00 -0.85 -21.24
C PHE A 391 -2.50 -0.04 -20.05
N ALA A 392 -2.24 1.25 -20.05
CA ALA A 392 -2.55 2.19 -18.98
C ALA A 392 -4.04 2.22 -18.58
N ILE A 393 -4.31 2.65 -17.36
CA ILE A 393 -5.67 2.83 -16.83
C ILE A 393 -6.25 4.12 -17.40
N ILE A 394 -7.30 3.97 -18.22
CA ILE A 394 -8.03 5.09 -18.85
C ILE A 394 -9.54 4.88 -18.73
N PRO A 395 -10.36 5.93 -18.91
CA PRO A 395 -11.80 5.77 -19.05
C PRO A 395 -12.14 4.99 -20.34
N THR A 396 -13.21 4.21 -20.28
CA THR A 396 -13.77 3.50 -21.43
C THR A 396 -14.84 4.36 -22.12
N LEU A 397 -15.44 3.83 -23.20
CA LEU A 397 -16.58 4.48 -23.89
C LEU A 397 -17.88 4.45 -23.06
N GLN A 398 -17.89 3.76 -21.91
CA GLN A 398 -19.06 3.66 -21.05
C GLN A 398 -19.14 4.86 -20.11
N ALA A 399 -20.20 5.66 -20.23
CA ALA A 399 -20.48 6.74 -19.29
C ALA A 399 -20.78 6.19 -17.88
N PRO A 400 -20.23 6.77 -16.82
CA PRO A 400 -20.44 6.31 -15.45
C PRO A 400 -21.87 6.59 -14.97
N LYS A 401 -22.43 5.63 -14.23
CA LYS A 401 -23.76 5.74 -13.61
C LYS A 401 -23.71 5.24 -12.17
N ASN A 402 -24.28 6.01 -11.26
CA ASN A 402 -24.44 5.60 -9.84
C ASN A 402 -23.13 5.18 -9.16
N LEU A 403 -22.05 5.94 -9.35
CA LEU A 403 -20.81 5.73 -8.61
C LEU A 403 -20.99 6.20 -7.17
N SER A 404 -20.40 5.46 -6.22
CA SER A 404 -20.24 5.95 -4.85
C SER A 404 -19.22 7.10 -4.80
N GLU A 405 -19.24 7.91 -3.75
CA GLU A 405 -18.30 9.03 -3.60
C GLU A 405 -16.82 8.61 -3.74
N PRO A 406 -16.33 7.51 -3.12
CA PRO A 406 -14.95 7.06 -3.33
C PRO A 406 -14.67 6.59 -4.77
N GLU A 407 -15.63 5.91 -5.42
CA GLU A 407 -15.53 5.52 -6.83
C GLU A 407 -15.46 6.74 -7.75
N GLN A 408 -16.28 7.78 -7.45
CA GLN A 408 -16.27 9.02 -8.21
C GLN A 408 -14.94 9.77 -8.08
N LYS A 409 -14.37 9.86 -6.87
CA LYS A 409 -13.05 10.47 -6.64
C LYS A 409 -11.95 9.78 -7.44
N LEU A 410 -11.96 8.44 -7.46
CA LEU A 410 -10.95 7.67 -8.21
C LEU A 410 -11.15 7.81 -9.72
N TYR A 411 -12.40 7.79 -10.20
CA TYR A 411 -12.74 8.01 -11.60
C TYR A 411 -12.31 9.41 -12.08
N ASP A 412 -12.56 10.45 -11.29
CA ASP A 412 -12.12 11.82 -11.56
C ASP A 412 -10.60 11.93 -11.72
N LEU A 413 -9.82 11.28 -10.85
CA LEU A 413 -8.36 11.23 -11.01
C LEU A 413 -7.96 10.66 -12.38
N VAL A 414 -8.56 9.54 -12.77
CA VAL A 414 -8.21 8.86 -14.03
C VAL A 414 -8.61 9.71 -15.23
N VAL A 415 -9.81 10.27 -15.24
CA VAL A 415 -10.29 11.12 -16.35
C VAL A 415 -9.44 12.38 -16.48
N LYS A 416 -9.15 13.07 -15.39
CA LYS A 416 -8.30 14.27 -15.43
C LYS A 416 -6.88 13.96 -15.92
N ARG A 417 -6.31 12.83 -15.51
CA ARG A 417 -5.00 12.39 -16.01
C ARG A 417 -5.05 12.05 -17.49
N PHE A 418 -6.10 11.35 -17.94
CA PHE A 418 -6.33 11.02 -19.34
C PHE A 418 -6.45 12.30 -20.21
N LEU A 419 -7.18 13.31 -19.75
CA LEU A 419 -7.27 14.59 -20.45
C LEU A 419 -5.93 15.32 -20.47
N ALA A 420 -5.27 15.43 -19.31
CA ALA A 420 -4.05 16.21 -19.11
C ALA A 420 -2.88 15.76 -20.01
N VAL A 421 -2.80 14.47 -20.38
CA VAL A 421 -1.68 13.98 -21.22
C VAL A 421 -1.73 14.50 -22.64
N PHE A 422 -2.91 14.94 -23.12
CA PHE A 422 -3.10 15.50 -24.46
C PHE A 422 -2.96 17.02 -24.51
N TYR A 423 -3.04 17.71 -23.36
CA TYR A 423 -2.83 19.14 -23.27
C TYR A 423 -1.36 19.51 -23.52
N PRO A 424 -1.08 20.72 -24.02
CA PRO A 424 0.29 21.20 -24.15
C PRO A 424 0.98 21.29 -22.78
N PRO A 425 2.33 21.29 -22.74
CA PRO A 425 3.08 21.55 -21.53
C PRO A 425 2.68 22.88 -20.88
N ALA A 426 2.77 22.97 -19.58
CA ALA A 426 2.70 24.24 -18.86
C ALA A 426 4.01 25.02 -19.06
N GLU A 427 3.91 26.32 -19.29
CA GLU A 427 5.04 27.20 -19.54
C GLU A 427 5.23 28.16 -18.37
N PHE A 428 6.46 28.29 -17.92
CA PHE A 428 6.85 29.15 -16.83
C PHE A 428 8.04 30.02 -17.23
N LEU A 429 8.07 31.22 -16.73
CA LEU A 429 9.27 32.02 -16.67
C LEU A 429 9.88 31.87 -15.28
N VAL A 430 11.07 31.30 -15.20
CA VAL A 430 11.84 31.15 -13.96
C VAL A 430 12.94 32.20 -13.95
N THR A 431 12.86 33.09 -12.98
CA THR A 431 13.85 34.15 -12.75
C THR A 431 14.73 33.74 -11.58
N THR A 432 16.04 33.67 -11.81
CA THR A 432 17.04 33.51 -10.77
C THR A 432 17.76 34.85 -10.63
N ARG A 433 17.72 35.41 -9.43
CA ARG A 433 18.37 36.66 -9.08
C ARG A 433 19.43 36.38 -8.03
N ILE A 434 20.64 36.83 -8.30
CA ILE A 434 21.76 36.83 -7.36
C ILE A 434 22.03 38.27 -6.95
N THR A 435 21.85 38.58 -5.69
CA THR A 435 22.23 39.88 -5.12
C THR A 435 23.53 39.70 -4.35
N ARG A 436 24.58 40.41 -4.79
CA ARG A 436 25.90 40.34 -4.14
C ARG A 436 26.09 41.53 -3.21
N ILE A 437 26.33 41.23 -1.95
CA ILE A 437 26.68 42.23 -0.93
C ILE A 437 28.13 41.98 -0.50
N ASP A 438 29.02 42.90 -0.78
CA ASP A 438 30.45 42.73 -0.46
C ASP A 438 31.05 41.38 -0.94
N GLY A 439 30.63 40.94 -2.16
CA GLY A 439 31.04 39.67 -2.76
C GLY A 439 30.22 38.46 -2.31
N GLU A 440 29.44 38.56 -1.24
CA GLU A 440 28.61 37.46 -0.73
C GLU A 440 27.29 37.29 -1.52
N PRO A 441 27.00 36.11 -2.07
CA PRO A 441 25.85 35.88 -2.92
C PRO A 441 24.59 35.55 -2.13
N PHE A 442 23.50 36.26 -2.45
CA PHE A 442 22.14 35.97 -1.95
C PHE A 442 21.24 35.63 -3.12
N LYS A 443 20.66 34.45 -3.11
CA LYS A 443 19.78 33.94 -4.17
C LYS A 443 18.32 34.21 -3.87
N SER A 444 17.63 34.73 -4.88
CA SER A 444 16.17 34.85 -4.93
C SER A 444 15.66 34.11 -6.18
N GLU A 445 14.57 33.37 -6.06
CA GLU A 445 13.95 32.69 -7.19
C GLU A 445 12.48 33.13 -7.35
N GLY A 446 12.13 33.51 -8.57
CA GLY A 446 10.78 33.81 -8.99
C GLY A 446 10.30 32.81 -10.05
N LYS A 447 9.03 32.48 -10.02
CA LYS A 447 8.42 31.59 -11.02
C LYS A 447 7.04 32.12 -11.39
N VAL A 448 6.87 32.51 -12.63
CA VAL A 448 5.60 32.99 -13.15
C VAL A 448 5.07 32.01 -14.19
N MET A 449 3.82 31.58 -14.01
CA MET A 449 3.13 30.73 -14.99
C MET A 449 2.68 31.61 -16.16
N LYS A 450 3.24 31.37 -17.35
CA LYS A 450 2.84 32.07 -18.59
C LYS A 450 1.65 31.39 -19.23
N GLU A 451 1.75 30.05 -19.42
CA GLU A 451 0.66 29.24 -19.98
C GLU A 451 0.41 28.04 -19.07
N PRO A 452 -0.83 27.83 -18.62
CA PRO A 452 -1.15 26.74 -17.69
C PRO A 452 -1.07 25.36 -18.37
N GLY A 453 -1.27 25.27 -19.68
CA GLY A 453 -1.25 24.02 -20.41
C GLY A 453 -2.10 22.96 -19.73
N TRP A 454 -1.52 21.78 -19.46
CA TRP A 454 -2.21 20.66 -18.80
C TRP A 454 -2.66 20.97 -17.35
N LEU A 455 -2.10 21.98 -16.68
CA LEU A 455 -2.53 22.36 -15.32
C LEU A 455 -3.95 22.93 -15.28
N SER A 456 -4.43 23.48 -16.40
CA SER A 456 -5.82 23.95 -16.52
C SER A 456 -6.84 22.83 -16.28
N VAL A 457 -6.50 21.56 -16.59
CA VAL A 457 -7.35 20.40 -16.28
C VAL A 457 -7.62 20.25 -14.79
N TYR A 458 -6.71 20.76 -13.96
CA TYR A 458 -6.80 20.74 -12.49
C TYR A 458 -7.24 22.08 -11.88
N GLY A 459 -7.78 22.99 -12.71
CA GLY A 459 -8.31 24.28 -12.28
C GLY A 459 -7.25 25.36 -12.02
N ARG A 460 -6.03 25.21 -12.57
CA ARG A 460 -5.00 26.25 -12.51
C ARG A 460 -5.09 27.15 -13.74
N GLU A 461 -5.11 28.45 -13.52
CA GLU A 461 -5.17 29.47 -14.55
C GLU A 461 -3.82 30.19 -14.69
N ALA A 462 -3.58 30.81 -15.85
CA ALA A 462 -2.41 31.65 -16.06
C ALA A 462 -2.43 32.84 -15.08
N GLY A 463 -1.28 33.17 -14.50
CA GLY A 463 -1.17 34.23 -13.52
C GLY A 463 -1.57 33.85 -12.09
N THR A 464 -2.08 32.62 -11.82
CA THR A 464 -2.21 32.15 -10.43
C THR A 464 -0.82 31.93 -9.84
N GLU A 465 -0.58 32.58 -8.71
CA GLU A 465 0.72 32.57 -8.04
C GLU A 465 1.02 31.19 -7.42
N ASP A 466 1.91 30.44 -8.08
CA ASP A 466 2.53 29.24 -7.50
C ASP A 466 4.00 29.51 -7.07
N GLY A 467 4.37 30.79 -6.91
CA GLY A 467 5.72 31.17 -6.55
C GLY A 467 5.86 32.66 -6.29
N ASN A 468 6.98 33.05 -5.67
CA ASN A 468 7.34 34.43 -5.47
C ASN A 468 7.47 35.17 -6.80
N ILE A 469 6.65 36.18 -7.02
CA ILE A 469 6.88 37.15 -8.10
C ILE A 469 7.96 38.10 -7.61
N LEU A 470 9.10 38.07 -8.27
CA LEU A 470 10.16 39.03 -7.95
C LEU A 470 9.81 40.40 -8.55
N VAL A 471 9.87 41.43 -7.70
CA VAL A 471 9.74 42.82 -8.13
C VAL A 471 10.82 43.20 -9.14
N ALA A 472 10.54 44.09 -10.11
CA ALA A 472 11.49 44.46 -11.14
C ALA A 472 12.68 45.23 -10.54
N VAL A 473 13.88 44.96 -11.05
CA VAL A 473 15.11 45.71 -10.72
C VAL A 473 15.57 46.37 -12.01
N THR A 474 15.62 47.69 -12.02
CA THR A 474 15.90 48.47 -13.25
C THR A 474 17.34 48.98 -13.33
N ASP A 475 18.01 49.20 -12.21
CA ASP A 475 19.32 49.83 -12.12
C ASP A 475 20.44 48.85 -11.68
N GLY A 476 20.11 47.56 -11.52
CA GLY A 476 21.07 46.51 -11.09
C GLY A 476 21.57 46.69 -9.66
N LYS A 477 20.87 47.48 -8.84
CA LYS A 477 21.22 47.75 -7.45
C LYS A 477 20.01 47.50 -6.54
N ALA A 478 20.33 47.10 -5.31
CA ALA A 478 19.33 46.94 -4.25
C ALA A 478 19.88 47.49 -2.94
N VAL A 479 19.02 48.07 -2.14
CA VAL A 479 19.33 48.47 -0.78
C VAL A 479 19.09 47.30 0.13
N THR A 480 20.06 47.02 1.01
CA THR A 480 19.89 45.96 2.04
C THR A 480 19.19 46.57 3.24
N GLU A 481 17.89 46.23 3.38
CA GLU A 481 17.08 46.73 4.52
C GLU A 481 17.38 45.99 5.80
N SER A 482 17.46 44.68 5.73
CA SER A 482 17.80 43.86 6.91
C SER A 482 18.49 42.56 6.55
N ILE A 483 19.24 42.00 7.47
CA ILE A 483 19.81 40.66 7.39
C ILE A 483 19.47 39.89 8.65
N GLU A 484 18.84 38.76 8.51
CA GLU A 484 18.40 37.90 9.59
C GLU A 484 19.15 36.56 9.57
N VAL A 485 19.71 36.18 10.70
CA VAL A 485 20.29 34.86 10.93
C VAL A 485 19.21 33.98 11.54
N LYS A 486 18.84 32.91 10.85
CA LYS A 486 17.82 31.95 11.30
C LYS A 486 18.48 30.65 11.72
N ALA A 487 18.26 30.25 12.98
CA ALA A 487 18.70 28.96 13.49
C ALA A 487 17.69 27.87 13.19
N PHE A 488 18.17 26.71 12.76
CA PHE A 488 17.40 25.52 12.44
C PHE A 488 18.12 24.27 12.95
N GLN A 489 17.38 23.16 12.94
CA GLN A 489 17.94 21.83 13.19
C GLN A 489 17.67 20.89 12.04
N THR A 490 18.61 20.01 11.73
CA THR A 490 18.40 18.91 10.81
C THR A 490 17.31 17.99 11.33
N ARG A 491 16.57 17.34 10.42
CA ARG A 491 15.47 16.42 10.76
C ARG A 491 15.80 15.02 10.27
N PRO A 492 15.35 13.98 10.99
CA PRO A 492 15.48 12.62 10.52
C PRO A 492 14.69 12.42 9.21
N PRO A 493 15.02 11.39 8.43
CA PRO A 493 14.22 11.05 7.25
C PRO A 493 12.77 10.74 7.67
N ALA A 494 11.80 11.18 6.87
CA ALA A 494 10.39 10.92 7.14
C ALA A 494 10.08 9.42 7.08
N ARG A 495 9.17 8.95 7.94
CA ARG A 495 8.62 7.60 7.87
C ARG A 495 7.87 7.38 6.57
N PHE A 496 7.78 6.12 6.17
CA PHE A 496 7.04 5.77 4.97
C PHE A 496 5.51 5.88 5.19
N SER A 497 4.82 6.48 4.23
CA SER A 497 3.40 6.27 3.99
C SER A 497 3.22 5.10 3.01
N GLU A 498 1.99 4.62 2.80
CA GLU A 498 1.75 3.61 1.75
C GLU A 498 2.19 4.11 0.36
N ALA A 499 1.96 5.39 0.05
CA ALA A 499 2.39 5.98 -1.21
C ALA A 499 3.91 5.96 -1.39
N THR A 500 4.67 6.34 -0.36
CA THR A 500 6.13 6.36 -0.43
C THR A 500 6.73 4.96 -0.36
N LEU A 501 6.12 4.02 0.37
CA LEU A 501 6.53 2.62 0.38
C LEU A 501 6.30 1.96 -0.98
N LEU A 502 5.15 2.17 -1.62
CA LEU A 502 4.90 1.70 -3.00
C LEU A 502 5.94 2.25 -3.98
N SER A 503 6.35 3.52 -3.81
CA SER A 503 7.43 4.11 -4.60
C SER A 503 8.79 3.45 -4.35
N ALA A 504 9.09 3.10 -3.10
CA ALA A 504 10.31 2.40 -2.74
C ALA A 504 10.32 0.96 -3.27
N MET A 505 9.18 0.26 -3.21
CA MET A 505 9.02 -1.08 -3.80
C MET A 505 9.22 -1.05 -5.32
N GLU A 506 8.60 -0.09 -6.00
CA GLU A 506 8.74 0.10 -7.45
C GLU A 506 10.18 0.45 -7.84
N GLY A 507 10.83 1.32 -7.09
CA GLY A 507 12.19 1.78 -7.33
C GLY A 507 13.29 0.94 -6.64
N ALA A 508 12.98 -0.26 -6.14
CA ALA A 508 13.91 -1.07 -5.36
C ALA A 508 15.18 -1.47 -6.13
N GLY A 509 15.12 -1.54 -7.46
CA GLY A 509 16.31 -1.74 -8.27
C GLY A 509 17.43 -0.71 -8.05
N LYS A 510 17.10 0.50 -7.57
CA LYS A 510 18.09 1.53 -7.23
C LYS A 510 18.95 1.18 -6.00
N LEU A 511 18.50 0.22 -5.21
CA LEU A 511 19.19 -0.28 -4.02
C LEU A 511 20.13 -1.45 -4.36
N VAL A 512 20.13 -1.92 -5.59
CA VAL A 512 20.95 -3.03 -6.08
C VAL A 512 22.24 -2.48 -6.67
N ASP A 513 23.39 -2.98 -6.22
CA ASP A 513 24.70 -2.50 -6.65
C ASP A 513 25.09 -3.04 -8.04
N ASP A 514 24.77 -4.29 -8.32
CA ASP A 514 25.00 -4.94 -9.61
C ASP A 514 24.16 -4.32 -10.73
N GLU A 515 24.78 -3.98 -11.86
CA GLU A 515 24.13 -3.24 -12.94
C GLU A 515 23.15 -4.11 -13.73
N GLU A 516 23.46 -5.41 -13.95
CA GLU A 516 22.57 -6.34 -14.66
C GLU A 516 21.31 -6.66 -13.82
N LEU A 517 21.50 -6.87 -12.51
CA LEU A 517 20.41 -7.08 -11.58
C LEU A 517 19.58 -5.81 -11.39
N ARG A 518 20.24 -4.65 -11.39
CA ARG A 518 19.58 -3.35 -11.33
C ARG A 518 18.70 -3.12 -12.55
N GLU A 519 19.16 -3.45 -13.74
CA GLU A 519 18.37 -3.35 -14.97
C GLU A 519 17.17 -4.30 -14.94
N ALA A 520 17.35 -5.56 -14.54
CA ALA A 520 16.28 -6.53 -14.39
C ALA A 520 15.22 -6.08 -13.37
N MET A 521 15.65 -5.42 -12.29
CA MET A 521 14.74 -4.86 -11.25
C MET A 521 14.13 -3.53 -11.66
N SER A 522 14.74 -2.75 -12.55
CA SER A 522 14.25 -1.41 -12.93
C SER A 522 12.87 -1.46 -13.59
N GLU A 523 12.58 -2.55 -14.29
CA GLU A 523 11.28 -2.77 -14.95
C GLU A 523 10.19 -3.23 -13.97
N LYS A 524 10.54 -3.98 -12.92
CA LYS A 524 9.55 -4.71 -12.09
C LYS A 524 9.54 -4.31 -10.61
N GLY A 525 10.68 -3.98 -10.02
CA GLY A 525 10.81 -3.67 -8.60
C GLY A 525 10.46 -4.86 -7.69
N LEU A 526 10.16 -4.58 -6.41
CA LEU A 526 9.67 -5.57 -5.45
C LEU A 526 8.17 -5.80 -5.63
N GLY A 527 7.82 -6.99 -6.09
CA GLY A 527 6.44 -7.38 -6.40
C GLY A 527 5.87 -6.71 -7.64
N THR A 528 4.83 -7.29 -8.18
CA THR A 528 4.08 -6.72 -9.31
C THR A 528 3.07 -5.69 -8.82
N PRO A 529 2.55 -4.80 -9.66
CA PRO A 529 1.46 -3.89 -9.29
C PRO A 529 0.28 -4.61 -8.63
N ALA A 530 -0.06 -5.81 -9.13
CA ALA A 530 -1.15 -6.62 -8.58
C ALA A 530 -0.89 -7.12 -7.15
N THR A 531 0.37 -7.33 -6.76
CA THR A 531 0.75 -7.98 -5.48
C THR A 531 1.20 -7.01 -4.40
N ARG A 532 1.74 -5.83 -4.74
CA ARG A 532 2.28 -4.85 -3.77
C ARG A 532 1.30 -4.51 -2.65
N ALA A 533 0.03 -4.23 -2.98
CA ALA A 533 -1.00 -3.96 -1.99
C ALA A 533 -1.24 -5.16 -1.04
N ALA A 534 -1.19 -6.39 -1.56
CA ALA A 534 -1.35 -7.60 -0.76
C ALA A 534 -0.16 -7.82 0.17
N VAL A 535 1.07 -7.49 -0.26
CA VAL A 535 2.28 -7.56 0.58
C VAL A 535 2.16 -6.59 1.76
N ILE A 536 1.78 -5.33 1.52
CA ILE A 536 1.60 -4.34 2.60
C ILE A 536 0.52 -4.80 3.58
N GLU A 537 -0.63 -5.26 3.09
CA GLU A 537 -1.69 -5.78 3.95
C GLU A 537 -1.27 -7.05 4.69
N GLY A 538 -0.45 -7.92 4.07
CA GLY A 538 0.13 -9.10 4.71
C GLY A 538 1.02 -8.72 5.89
N LEU A 539 1.89 -7.71 5.73
CA LEU A 539 2.73 -7.19 6.82
C LEU A 539 1.91 -6.63 7.98
N LEU A 540 0.80 -5.95 7.68
CA LEU A 540 -0.15 -5.44 8.69
C LEU A 540 -0.89 -6.58 9.40
N GLN A 541 -1.35 -7.61 8.67
CA GLN A 541 -2.10 -8.75 9.22
C GLN A 541 -1.24 -9.67 10.08
N GLU A 542 0.04 -9.77 9.77
CA GLU A 542 1.02 -10.55 10.53
C GLU A 542 1.70 -9.74 11.63
N ASP A 543 1.21 -8.53 11.92
CA ASP A 543 1.69 -7.61 12.96
C ASP A 543 3.19 -7.26 12.86
N TYR A 544 3.74 -7.22 11.63
CA TYR A 544 5.09 -6.69 11.40
C TYR A 544 5.14 -5.17 11.36
N ILE A 545 4.05 -4.55 10.91
CA ILE A 545 3.91 -3.10 10.83
C ILE A 545 2.52 -2.68 11.30
N HIS A 546 2.41 -1.45 11.72
CA HIS A 546 1.11 -0.82 12.02
C HIS A 546 0.99 0.55 11.36
N ARG A 547 -0.25 1.03 11.23
CA ARG A 547 -0.54 2.38 10.74
C ARG A 547 -0.68 3.33 11.91
N ASN A 548 0.14 4.40 11.91
CA ASN A 548 -0.03 5.54 12.81
C ASN A 548 -0.38 6.76 11.94
N GLY A 549 -1.66 7.10 11.87
CA GLY A 549 -2.17 8.07 10.91
C GLY A 549 -1.87 7.64 9.46
N ARG A 550 -1.01 8.37 8.77
CA ARG A 550 -0.55 8.04 7.41
C ARG A 550 0.77 7.28 7.38
N GLU A 551 1.46 7.17 8.50
CA GLU A 551 2.77 6.52 8.59
C GLU A 551 2.64 5.03 8.79
N LEU A 552 3.59 4.28 8.24
CA LEU A 552 3.80 2.87 8.47
C LEU A 552 5.02 2.71 9.38
N GLN A 553 4.81 2.09 10.53
CA GLN A 553 5.84 1.92 11.54
C GLN A 553 6.08 0.42 11.78
N PRO A 554 7.35 -0.05 11.79
CA PRO A 554 7.66 -1.43 12.12
C PRO A 554 7.45 -1.69 13.61
N THR A 555 6.99 -2.90 13.92
CA THR A 555 6.79 -3.39 15.28
C THR A 555 8.07 -4.04 15.81
N PRO A 556 8.17 -4.32 17.12
CA PRO A 556 9.27 -5.12 17.69
C PRO A 556 9.48 -6.46 16.98
N LYS A 557 8.40 -7.12 16.56
CA LYS A 557 8.45 -8.36 15.76
C LYS A 557 9.23 -8.21 14.45
N ALA A 558 9.11 -7.05 13.80
CA ALA A 558 9.86 -6.76 12.59
C ALA A 558 11.37 -6.66 12.86
N PHE A 559 11.75 -5.96 13.92
CA PHE A 559 13.16 -5.83 14.33
C PHE A 559 13.75 -7.20 14.72
N SER A 560 13.01 -8.00 15.48
CA SER A 560 13.41 -9.36 15.87
C SER A 560 13.65 -10.24 14.64
N LEU A 561 12.76 -10.20 13.63
CA LEU A 561 12.95 -10.95 12.38
C LEU A 561 14.21 -10.48 11.64
N MET A 562 14.39 -9.17 11.45
CA MET A 562 15.56 -8.63 10.73
C MET A 562 16.87 -8.97 11.46
N PHE A 563 16.87 -8.88 12.78
CA PHE A 563 18.02 -9.26 13.59
C PHE A 563 18.37 -10.74 13.39
N ALA A 564 17.38 -11.65 13.46
CA ALA A 564 17.58 -13.07 13.28
C ALA A 564 18.12 -13.40 11.88
N LEU A 565 17.56 -12.83 10.83
CA LEU A 565 18.02 -13.09 9.46
C LEU A 565 19.45 -12.59 9.23
N ARG A 566 19.78 -11.40 9.74
CA ARG A 566 21.16 -10.85 9.70
C ARG A 566 22.14 -11.76 10.47
N HIS A 567 21.72 -12.25 11.65
CA HIS A 567 22.55 -13.09 12.51
C HIS A 567 22.80 -14.47 11.90
N PHE A 568 21.80 -15.08 11.27
CA PHE A 568 21.96 -16.36 10.54
C PHE A 568 22.70 -16.21 9.20
N GLY A 569 23.09 -14.99 8.82
CA GLY A 569 23.72 -14.71 7.53
C GLY A 569 22.77 -14.92 6.33
N ILE A 570 21.44 -14.88 6.55
CA ILE A 570 20.42 -15.01 5.49
C ILE A 570 20.05 -13.59 5.00
N THR A 571 21.06 -12.88 4.54
CA THR A 571 20.90 -11.49 4.07
C THR A 571 20.17 -11.43 2.72
N GLU A 572 20.24 -12.49 1.93
CA GLU A 572 19.64 -12.60 0.62
C GLU A 572 18.11 -12.42 0.67
N LEU A 573 17.46 -12.97 1.71
CA LEU A 573 16.01 -12.77 1.90
C LEU A 573 15.64 -11.36 2.38
N ALA A 574 16.59 -10.64 2.95
CA ALA A 574 16.36 -9.29 3.47
C ALA A 574 16.63 -8.19 2.43
N SER A 575 17.28 -8.54 1.33
CA SER A 575 17.70 -7.58 0.32
C SER A 575 16.89 -7.73 -0.99
N PRO A 576 16.81 -6.68 -1.83
CA PRO A 576 16.18 -6.76 -3.14
C PRO A 576 16.99 -7.54 -4.16
N GLU A 577 18.31 -7.79 -3.92
CA GLU A 577 19.23 -8.46 -4.86
C GLU A 577 18.75 -9.86 -5.24
N LEU A 578 18.23 -10.65 -4.28
CA LEU A 578 17.68 -11.98 -4.55
C LEU A 578 16.53 -11.90 -5.57
N THR A 579 15.68 -10.86 -5.43
CA THR A 579 14.58 -10.65 -6.39
C THR A 579 15.15 -10.26 -7.77
N GLY A 580 16.19 -9.43 -7.80
CA GLY A 580 16.90 -9.05 -9.03
C GLY A 580 17.52 -10.25 -9.74
N ASP A 581 18.28 -11.08 -9.01
CA ASP A 581 18.89 -12.29 -9.52
C ASP A 581 17.84 -13.25 -10.13
N TRP A 582 16.73 -13.46 -9.43
CA TRP A 582 15.68 -14.32 -9.97
C TRP A 582 15.01 -13.74 -11.21
N GLU A 583 14.65 -12.46 -11.22
CA GLU A 583 14.05 -11.83 -12.41
C GLU A 583 15.01 -11.84 -13.60
N TYR A 584 16.31 -11.66 -13.36
CA TYR A 584 17.35 -11.79 -14.38
C TYR A 584 17.43 -13.23 -14.94
N LYS A 585 17.52 -14.23 -14.06
CA LYS A 585 17.55 -15.65 -14.45
C LYS A 585 16.26 -16.10 -15.16
N LEU A 586 15.11 -15.64 -14.69
CA LEU A 586 13.82 -15.93 -15.33
C LEU A 586 13.74 -15.27 -16.73
N LYS A 587 14.30 -14.07 -16.91
CA LYS A 587 14.40 -13.43 -18.22
C LYS A 587 15.34 -14.20 -19.18
N GLN A 588 16.46 -14.73 -18.66
CA GLN A 588 17.31 -15.63 -19.44
C GLN A 588 16.59 -16.93 -19.84
N MET A 589 15.76 -17.48 -18.95
CA MET A 589 14.97 -18.67 -19.23
C MET A 589 13.93 -18.39 -20.33
N GLU A 590 13.24 -17.25 -20.30
CA GLU A 590 12.31 -16.81 -21.36
C GLU A 590 13.00 -16.72 -22.74
N GLN A 591 14.29 -16.39 -22.75
CA GLN A 591 15.12 -16.33 -23.95
C GLN A 591 15.69 -17.71 -24.35
N GLY A 592 15.39 -18.78 -23.60
CA GLY A 592 15.91 -20.12 -23.82
C GLY A 592 17.40 -20.29 -23.49
N LYS A 593 17.99 -19.35 -22.76
CA LYS A 593 19.42 -19.36 -22.36
C LYS A 593 19.70 -20.14 -21.09
N LEU A 594 18.74 -20.21 -20.18
CA LEU A 594 18.86 -20.89 -18.88
C LEU A 594 17.86 -22.06 -18.81
N PRO A 595 18.30 -23.31 -18.61
CA PRO A 595 17.41 -24.45 -18.43
C PRO A 595 16.69 -24.42 -17.10
N ARG A 596 15.41 -24.91 -17.07
CA ARG A 596 14.61 -25.06 -15.84
C ARG A 596 15.36 -25.83 -14.74
N ALA A 597 16.02 -26.93 -15.10
CA ALA A 597 16.71 -27.80 -14.13
C ALA A 597 17.83 -27.05 -13.37
N GLU A 598 18.60 -26.24 -14.07
CA GLU A 598 19.68 -25.44 -13.47
C GLU A 598 19.15 -24.41 -12.48
N PHE A 599 18.11 -23.68 -12.85
CA PHE A 599 17.47 -22.71 -11.96
C PHE A 599 16.89 -23.39 -10.72
N MET A 600 16.11 -24.47 -10.86
CA MET A 600 15.47 -25.15 -9.76
C MET A 600 16.46 -25.87 -8.84
N ASN A 601 17.58 -26.36 -9.35
CA ASN A 601 18.67 -26.91 -8.53
C ASN A 601 19.25 -25.82 -7.62
N HIS A 602 19.57 -24.66 -8.16
CA HIS A 602 20.04 -23.52 -7.36
C HIS A 602 19.03 -23.10 -6.27
N ILE A 603 17.73 -23.06 -6.59
CA ILE A 603 16.67 -22.74 -5.60
C ILE A 603 16.58 -23.83 -4.51
N THR A 604 16.76 -25.08 -4.87
CA THR A 604 16.76 -26.21 -3.94
C THR A 604 17.93 -26.10 -2.97
N GLU A 605 19.15 -25.85 -3.48
CA GLU A 605 20.35 -25.65 -2.67
C GLU A 605 20.19 -24.46 -1.72
N LEU A 606 19.71 -23.32 -2.23
CA LEU A 606 19.43 -22.13 -1.42
C LEU A 606 18.41 -22.43 -0.31
N THR A 607 17.36 -23.21 -0.61
CA THR A 607 16.35 -23.61 0.37
C THR A 607 16.94 -24.50 1.46
N GLN A 608 17.80 -25.46 1.09
CA GLN A 608 18.49 -26.36 2.03
C GLN A 608 19.44 -25.60 2.94
N ASP A 609 20.26 -24.73 2.37
CA ASP A 609 21.20 -23.89 3.10
C ASP A 609 20.50 -22.97 4.09
N MET A 610 19.48 -22.24 3.63
CA MET A 610 18.66 -21.37 4.48
C MET A 610 18.08 -22.14 5.69
N VAL A 611 17.47 -23.31 5.46
CA VAL A 611 16.89 -24.13 6.53
C VAL A 611 17.97 -24.64 7.47
N SER A 612 19.12 -25.04 6.95
CA SER A 612 20.28 -25.50 7.74
C SER A 612 20.79 -24.39 8.67
N ARG A 613 21.04 -23.19 8.14
CA ARG A 613 21.50 -22.02 8.94
C ARG A 613 20.51 -21.65 10.04
N ILE A 614 19.20 -21.66 9.77
CA ILE A 614 18.17 -21.40 10.80
C ILE A 614 18.14 -22.51 11.85
N LYS A 615 18.29 -23.78 11.43
CA LYS A 615 18.24 -24.95 12.33
C LYS A 615 19.41 -24.99 13.31
N THR A 616 20.62 -24.71 12.83
CA THR A 616 21.88 -24.78 13.59
C THR A 616 22.23 -23.45 14.25
N GLY A 617 21.63 -22.38 13.80
CA GLY A 617 21.91 -21.03 14.30
C GLY A 617 21.49 -20.87 15.76
N GLU A 618 22.28 -20.10 16.50
CA GLU A 618 22.02 -19.66 17.87
C GLU A 618 22.02 -18.14 17.87
N ILE A 619 21.04 -17.52 18.49
CA ILE A 619 21.00 -16.06 18.64
C ILE A 619 21.52 -15.73 20.03
N PRO A 620 22.60 -14.94 20.12
CA PRO A 620 23.17 -14.56 21.41
C PRO A 620 22.17 -13.66 22.18
N ASP A 621 22.23 -13.74 23.52
CA ASP A 621 21.47 -12.88 24.43
C ASP A 621 22.08 -11.45 24.48
N THR A 622 22.33 -10.85 23.30
CA THR A 622 22.78 -9.46 23.22
C THR A 622 21.63 -8.50 23.50
N ALA A 623 21.89 -7.49 24.28
CA ALA A 623 20.90 -6.47 24.61
C ALA A 623 20.56 -5.60 23.38
N PHE A 624 19.27 -5.48 23.08
CA PHE A 624 18.77 -4.58 22.07
C PHE A 624 18.57 -3.17 22.64
N GLN A 625 18.00 -3.13 23.85
CA GLN A 625 17.69 -1.90 24.54
C GLN A 625 17.68 -2.13 26.06
N THR A 626 17.93 -1.08 26.82
CA THR A 626 17.81 -1.07 28.28
C THR A 626 16.52 -0.35 28.65
N LEU A 627 15.72 -0.94 29.53
CA LEU A 627 14.52 -0.32 30.06
C LEU A 627 14.89 0.79 31.05
N SER A 628 14.04 1.81 31.13
CA SER A 628 14.18 2.89 32.10
C SER A 628 13.72 2.48 33.51
N THR A 629 12.80 1.49 33.59
CA THR A 629 12.23 1.00 34.83
C THR A 629 13.08 -0.13 35.40
N PRO A 630 13.52 -0.04 36.66
CA PRO A 630 14.36 -1.04 37.31
C PRO A 630 13.58 -2.35 37.58
N CYS A 631 14.32 -3.43 37.78
CA CYS A 631 13.77 -4.75 38.08
C CYS A 631 12.88 -4.75 39.33
N PRO A 632 11.65 -5.29 39.29
CA PRO A 632 10.73 -5.29 40.43
C PRO A 632 11.20 -6.22 41.55
N LYS A 633 12.11 -7.20 41.24
CA LYS A 633 12.63 -8.20 42.21
C LYS A 633 13.90 -7.72 42.92
N CYS A 634 14.82 -7.05 42.23
CA CYS A 634 16.14 -6.71 42.80
C CYS A 634 16.62 -5.27 42.50
N GLN A 635 15.81 -4.45 41.87
CA GLN A 635 16.14 -3.08 41.42
C GLN A 635 17.29 -2.99 40.42
N GLY A 636 17.74 -4.12 39.87
CA GLY A 636 18.80 -4.16 38.85
C GLY A 636 18.32 -3.70 37.49
N VAL A 637 19.25 -3.55 36.55
CA VAL A 637 18.97 -3.13 35.18
C VAL A 637 18.25 -4.23 34.39
N VAL A 638 17.14 -3.89 33.75
CA VAL A 638 16.42 -4.80 32.85
C VAL A 638 16.76 -4.47 31.40
N GLN A 639 17.18 -5.46 30.65
CA GLN A 639 17.52 -5.33 29.23
C GLN A 639 16.62 -6.19 28.36
N GLU A 640 16.26 -5.63 27.21
CA GLU A 640 15.63 -6.37 26.13
C GLU A 640 16.68 -7.19 25.37
N ASN A 641 16.45 -8.48 25.22
CA ASN A 641 17.18 -9.34 24.28
C ASN A 641 16.22 -9.89 23.21
N TYR A 642 16.68 -10.80 22.38
CA TYR A 642 15.88 -11.37 21.29
C TYR A 642 14.54 -11.97 21.74
N ARG A 643 14.51 -12.63 22.90
CA ARG A 643 13.35 -13.42 23.37
C ARG A 643 12.62 -12.83 24.56
N ARG A 644 13.29 -12.07 25.39
CA ARG A 644 12.78 -11.64 26.70
C ARG A 644 13.36 -10.30 27.13
N PHE A 645 12.66 -9.68 28.06
CA PHE A 645 13.20 -8.60 28.90
C PHE A 645 13.75 -9.25 30.16
N GLN A 646 15.04 -9.13 30.39
CA GLN A 646 15.73 -9.85 31.44
C GLN A 646 16.55 -8.92 32.35
N CYS A 647 16.49 -9.16 33.65
CA CYS A 647 17.35 -8.49 34.59
C CYS A 647 18.78 -9.01 34.48
N GLN A 648 19.76 -8.11 34.56
CA GLN A 648 21.19 -8.47 34.57
C GLN A 648 21.68 -9.00 35.92
N SER A 649 20.96 -8.70 37.00
CA SER A 649 21.38 -9.01 38.37
C SER A 649 20.63 -10.15 39.03
N CYS A 650 19.51 -10.62 38.44
CA CYS A 650 18.72 -11.73 38.98
C CYS A 650 18.00 -12.50 37.86
N ASP A 651 17.23 -13.54 38.23
CA ASP A 651 16.48 -14.42 37.35
C ASP A 651 15.15 -13.83 36.80
N PHE A 652 14.84 -12.58 37.15
CA PHE A 652 13.63 -11.92 36.64
C PHE A 652 13.67 -11.81 35.11
N ALA A 653 12.60 -12.32 34.45
CA ALA A 653 12.44 -12.19 33.02
C ALA A 653 10.97 -12.16 32.61
N VAL A 654 10.65 -11.30 31.63
CA VAL A 654 9.36 -11.26 30.95
C VAL A 654 9.57 -11.67 29.49
N TRP A 655 8.88 -12.70 29.06
CA TRP A 655 8.93 -13.14 27.65
C TRP A 655 8.32 -12.08 26.74
N LYS A 656 9.02 -11.75 25.65
CA LYS A 656 8.49 -10.76 24.68
C LYS A 656 7.19 -11.19 24.04
N VAL A 657 6.92 -12.47 23.95
CA VAL A 657 5.74 -13.02 23.30
C VAL A 657 4.93 -13.85 24.30
N MET A 658 3.67 -13.44 24.47
CA MET A 658 2.68 -14.15 25.28
C MET A 658 1.37 -14.26 24.52
N GLY A 659 0.74 -15.42 24.48
CA GLY A 659 -0.51 -15.66 23.75
C GLY A 659 -0.44 -15.24 22.25
N SER A 660 0.68 -15.48 21.60
CA SER A 660 0.99 -15.10 20.20
C SER A 660 1.02 -13.58 19.94
N ARG A 661 1.12 -12.76 20.99
CA ARG A 661 1.28 -11.31 20.94
C ARG A 661 2.64 -10.92 21.52
N GLU A 662 3.34 -10.03 20.86
CA GLU A 662 4.59 -9.45 21.35
C GLU A 662 4.31 -8.17 22.14
N TYR A 663 5.00 -7.99 23.29
CA TYR A 663 4.90 -6.79 24.11
C TYR A 663 5.76 -5.65 23.55
N GLY A 664 5.22 -4.43 23.60
CA GLY A 664 5.98 -3.21 23.40
C GLY A 664 6.81 -2.85 24.65
N HIS A 665 7.82 -2.00 24.47
CA HIS A 665 8.66 -1.51 25.58
C HIS A 665 7.83 -0.83 26.68
N GLU A 666 6.96 0.09 26.29
CA GLU A 666 6.09 0.85 27.20
C GLU A 666 5.20 -0.07 28.04
N GLU A 667 4.66 -1.13 27.43
CA GLU A 667 3.79 -2.10 28.09
C GLU A 667 4.56 -2.92 29.14
N VAL A 668 5.83 -3.27 28.86
CA VAL A 668 6.67 -4.00 29.81
C VAL A 668 7.13 -3.06 30.94
N GLU A 669 7.45 -1.82 30.63
CA GLU A 669 7.79 -0.83 31.67
C GLU A 669 6.60 -0.56 32.58
N GLU A 670 5.37 -0.47 32.03
CA GLU A 670 4.14 -0.34 32.80
C GLU A 670 3.89 -1.57 33.67
N LEU A 671 4.07 -2.79 33.09
CA LEU A 671 3.95 -4.05 33.82
C LEU A 671 4.95 -4.13 34.99
N ILE A 672 6.20 -3.74 34.78
CA ILE A 672 7.23 -3.75 35.81
C ILE A 672 6.93 -2.71 36.90
N ARG A 673 6.53 -1.51 36.53
CA ARG A 673 6.26 -0.40 37.44
C ARG A 673 5.02 -0.61 38.29
N ASN A 674 3.94 -1.08 37.67
CA ASN A 674 2.63 -1.15 38.29
C ASN A 674 2.25 -2.59 38.74
N GLY A 675 3.05 -3.58 38.36
CA GLY A 675 2.72 -5.01 38.58
C GLY A 675 1.60 -5.54 37.67
N VAL A 676 0.95 -4.66 36.87
CA VAL A 676 -0.16 -4.98 35.97
C VAL A 676 -0.17 -4.02 34.79
N VAL A 677 -0.55 -4.52 33.62
CA VAL A 677 -0.70 -3.73 32.40
C VAL A 677 -1.94 -4.16 31.60
N GLY A 678 -2.54 -3.22 30.92
CA GLY A 678 -3.67 -3.50 30.02
C GLY A 678 -4.95 -2.74 30.39
N PRO A 679 -6.11 -3.16 29.80
CA PRO A 679 -6.32 -4.40 29.01
C PRO A 679 -5.65 -4.38 27.63
N LEU A 680 -4.80 -5.36 27.36
CA LEU A 680 -4.10 -5.52 26.11
C LEU A 680 -4.91 -6.38 25.12
N GLN A 681 -4.94 -5.97 23.86
CA GLN A 681 -5.62 -6.68 22.78
C GLN A 681 -4.62 -7.44 21.91
N GLY A 682 -5.10 -8.37 21.05
CA GLY A 682 -4.26 -9.07 20.08
C GLY A 682 -3.77 -10.43 20.54
N PHE A 683 -4.04 -10.87 21.76
CA PHE A 683 -3.73 -12.23 22.21
C PHE A 683 -4.55 -13.28 21.44
N ARG A 684 -3.99 -14.47 21.29
CA ARG A 684 -4.65 -15.63 20.69
C ARG A 684 -4.66 -16.81 21.64
N SER A 685 -5.80 -17.42 21.81
CA SER A 685 -5.92 -18.67 22.58
C SER A 685 -5.25 -19.85 21.87
N ARG A 686 -5.09 -20.99 22.53
CA ARG A 686 -4.58 -22.23 21.92
C ARG A 686 -5.39 -22.70 20.69
N LEU A 687 -6.65 -22.28 20.59
CA LEU A 687 -7.53 -22.53 19.43
C LEU A 687 -7.45 -21.41 18.37
N GLY A 688 -6.49 -20.48 18.49
CA GLY A 688 -6.31 -19.37 17.55
C GLY A 688 -7.36 -18.25 17.66
N ARG A 689 -8.25 -18.28 18.65
CA ARG A 689 -9.29 -17.26 18.83
C ARG A 689 -8.66 -16.02 19.47
N PRO A 690 -8.91 -14.82 18.92
CA PRO A 690 -8.42 -13.59 19.50
C PRO A 690 -9.14 -13.28 20.82
N PHE A 691 -8.38 -12.75 21.80
CA PHE A 691 -8.92 -12.27 23.08
C PHE A 691 -8.11 -11.07 23.58
N ALA A 692 -8.64 -10.39 24.57
CA ALA A 692 -7.97 -9.35 25.33
C ALA A 692 -7.92 -9.76 26.80
N ALA A 693 -6.85 -9.36 27.50
CA ALA A 693 -6.67 -9.63 28.92
C ALA A 693 -5.81 -8.54 29.57
N MET A 694 -5.93 -8.39 30.87
CA MET A 694 -4.88 -7.78 31.69
C MET A 694 -3.72 -8.77 31.79
N VAL A 695 -2.53 -8.25 31.95
CA VAL A 695 -1.35 -9.04 32.28
C VAL A 695 -0.83 -8.55 33.62
N ARG A 696 -0.61 -9.49 34.54
CA ARG A 696 -0.16 -9.22 35.91
C ARG A 696 1.14 -9.97 36.18
N LEU A 697 2.01 -9.41 37.01
CA LEU A 697 3.10 -10.13 37.64
C LEU A 697 2.58 -10.93 38.82
N SER A 698 2.84 -12.25 38.82
CA SER A 698 2.55 -13.12 39.98
C SER A 698 3.46 -12.77 41.16
N LYS A 699 3.24 -13.41 42.31
CA LYS A 699 4.13 -13.29 43.51
C LYS A 699 5.56 -13.73 43.23
N GLU A 700 5.74 -14.62 42.24
CA GLU A 700 7.04 -15.10 41.75
C GLU A 700 7.59 -14.21 40.61
N PHE A 701 6.99 -13.05 40.37
CA PHE A 701 7.36 -12.12 39.28
C PHE A 701 7.25 -12.72 37.86
N LYS A 702 6.32 -13.67 37.65
CA LYS A 702 6.00 -14.19 36.32
C LYS A 702 4.82 -13.43 35.72
N ALA A 703 4.88 -13.13 34.43
CA ALA A 703 3.77 -12.51 33.71
C ALA A 703 2.66 -13.57 33.45
N GLU A 704 1.46 -13.28 33.89
CA GLU A 704 0.28 -14.16 33.77
C GLU A 704 -0.93 -13.39 33.25
N PHE A 705 -1.82 -14.11 32.54
CA PHE A 705 -3.08 -13.51 32.11
C PHE A 705 -4.03 -13.34 33.29
N ASP A 706 -4.55 -12.14 33.40
CA ASP A 706 -5.63 -11.83 34.31
C ASP A 706 -6.89 -11.50 33.51
N PHE A 707 -7.89 -12.34 33.65
CA PHE A 707 -9.18 -12.20 32.96
C PHE A 707 -10.23 -11.49 33.80
N GLY A 708 -9.86 -10.97 34.97
CA GLY A 708 -10.81 -10.31 35.89
C GLY A 708 -11.91 -11.25 36.33
N GLN A 709 -11.68 -12.56 36.38
CA GLN A 709 -12.57 -13.50 37.03
C GLN A 709 -12.50 -13.16 38.51
N GLY A 710 -13.52 -12.51 39.00
CA GLY A 710 -13.63 -12.19 40.38
C GLY A 710 -13.34 -13.44 41.19
N ASN A 711 -12.45 -13.32 42.13
CA ASN A 711 -12.38 -14.27 43.21
C ASN A 711 -13.78 -14.38 43.80
N ASP A 712 -14.45 -15.49 43.55
CA ASP A 712 -15.60 -15.90 44.40
C ASP A 712 -15.10 -16.36 45.80
N ASP A 713 -13.91 -15.87 46.19
CA ASP A 713 -13.34 -16.11 47.50
C ASP A 713 -14.11 -15.26 48.48
N GLU A 714 -14.89 -15.95 49.33
CA GLU A 714 -15.59 -15.37 50.48
C GLU A 714 -14.62 -14.66 51.45
N ASN A 715 -13.32 -14.79 51.30
CA ASN A 715 -12.22 -14.18 52.06
C ASN A 715 -11.49 -13.03 51.32
N ALA A 716 -11.99 -12.55 50.17
CA ALA A 716 -11.37 -11.44 49.49
C ALA A 716 -11.42 -10.15 50.33
N GLU A 717 -10.33 -9.43 50.43
CA GLU A 717 -10.28 -8.12 51.11
C GLU A 717 -11.29 -7.14 50.46
N PRO A 718 -11.93 -6.26 51.25
CA PRO A 718 -12.82 -5.24 50.71
C PRO A 718 -12.09 -4.36 49.70
N VAL A 719 -12.66 -4.20 48.51
CA VAL A 719 -12.07 -3.31 47.50
C VAL A 719 -12.39 -1.86 47.92
N ASP A 720 -11.33 -1.06 48.09
CA ASP A 720 -11.43 0.35 48.40
C ASP A 720 -11.59 1.18 47.12
N PHE A 721 -12.71 1.84 46.94
CA PHE A 721 -13.00 2.79 45.88
C PHE A 721 -12.79 4.25 46.29
N THR A 722 -12.23 4.49 47.51
CA THR A 722 -11.99 5.83 48.04
C THR A 722 -11.01 6.58 47.10
N GLY A 723 -11.42 7.72 46.55
CA GLY A 723 -10.64 8.51 45.60
C GLY A 723 -10.92 8.21 44.11
N GLN A 724 -11.78 7.24 43.81
CA GLN A 724 -12.27 7.04 42.45
C GLN A 724 -13.59 7.78 42.21
N GLU A 725 -13.70 8.43 41.05
CA GLU A 725 -14.95 9.05 40.61
C GLU A 725 -15.99 7.99 40.23
N ALA A 726 -17.17 8.04 40.84
CA ALA A 726 -18.28 7.17 40.46
C ALA A 726 -18.77 7.49 39.04
N LEU A 727 -18.99 6.46 38.22
CA LEU A 727 -19.43 6.59 36.82
C LEU A 727 -20.97 6.77 36.71
N GLY A 728 -21.71 6.50 37.78
CA GLY A 728 -23.16 6.63 37.79
C GLY A 728 -23.78 5.60 38.74
N SER A 729 -25.13 5.58 38.79
CA SER A 729 -25.90 4.68 39.65
C SER A 729 -26.11 3.32 39.01
N CYS A 730 -25.95 2.28 39.81
CA CYS A 730 -26.16 0.89 39.36
C CYS A 730 -27.62 0.65 38.94
N PRO A 731 -27.85 0.09 37.76
CA PRO A 731 -29.24 -0.14 37.28
C PRO A 731 -30.00 -1.20 38.06
N LYS A 732 -29.34 -1.98 38.93
CA LYS A 732 -29.98 -3.03 39.75
C LYS A 732 -30.24 -2.62 41.19
N CYS A 733 -29.30 -1.93 41.84
CA CYS A 733 -29.39 -1.64 43.26
C CYS A 733 -29.17 -0.15 43.61
N GLN A 734 -28.99 0.73 42.62
CA GLN A 734 -28.80 2.18 42.73
C GLN A 734 -27.51 2.62 43.44
N SER A 735 -26.65 1.68 43.87
CA SER A 735 -25.33 2.00 44.43
C SER A 735 -24.37 2.48 43.36
N ALA A 736 -23.25 3.05 43.74
CA ALA A 736 -22.28 3.58 42.81
C ALA A 736 -21.62 2.50 41.94
N VAL A 737 -21.32 2.85 40.66
CA VAL A 737 -20.56 2.01 39.71
C VAL A 737 -19.20 2.63 39.50
N TYR A 738 -18.17 1.81 39.63
CA TYR A 738 -16.76 2.22 39.48
C TYR A 738 -16.06 1.42 38.43
N GLU A 739 -14.94 1.94 37.96
CA GLU A 739 -14.01 1.22 37.09
C GLU A 739 -13.16 0.28 37.96
N HIS A 740 -13.24 -1.03 37.69
CA HIS A 740 -12.50 -2.05 38.40
C HIS A 740 -11.98 -3.10 37.43
N GLU A 741 -10.65 -3.23 37.35
CA GLU A 741 -9.97 -4.18 36.50
C GLU A 741 -10.50 -4.19 35.03
N LEU A 742 -11.08 -5.32 34.58
CA LEU A 742 -11.63 -5.49 33.24
C LEU A 742 -13.10 -5.09 33.10
N SER A 743 -13.71 -4.55 34.15
CA SER A 743 -15.16 -4.26 34.20
C SER A 743 -15.45 -2.90 34.82
N TYR A 744 -16.61 -2.39 34.50
CA TYR A 744 -17.29 -1.36 35.23
C TYR A 744 -18.27 -2.06 36.16
N THR A 745 -18.09 -1.93 37.45
CA THR A 745 -18.70 -2.81 38.44
C THR A 745 -19.38 -1.99 39.53
N CYS A 746 -20.55 -2.47 40.00
CA CYS A 746 -21.19 -1.89 41.16
C CYS A 746 -20.38 -2.18 42.41
N GLU A 747 -20.22 -1.21 43.31
CA GLU A 747 -19.54 -1.37 44.59
C GLU A 747 -20.05 -2.56 45.43
N LYS A 748 -21.37 -2.84 45.37
CA LYS A 748 -22.00 -3.98 46.04
C LYS A 748 -21.92 -5.30 45.27
N ALA A 749 -21.18 -5.32 44.14
CA ALA A 749 -20.96 -6.54 43.35
C ALA A 749 -19.62 -7.20 43.63
N ILE A 750 -18.79 -6.62 44.55
CA ILE A 750 -17.46 -7.08 44.90
C ILE A 750 -17.32 -7.12 46.44
N GLY A 751 -16.48 -8.03 46.96
CA GLY A 751 -16.13 -8.13 48.35
C GLY A 751 -17.05 -8.96 49.22
N PRO A 752 -16.69 -9.12 50.50
CA PRO A 752 -17.51 -9.86 51.48
C PRO A 752 -18.84 -9.12 51.72
N GLY A 753 -19.98 -9.81 51.60
CA GLY A 753 -21.31 -9.20 51.75
C GLY A 753 -21.92 -8.74 50.43
N ARG A 754 -21.46 -9.24 49.30
CA ARG A 754 -21.99 -8.99 47.94
C ARG A 754 -23.50 -9.13 47.90
N SER A 755 -24.17 -8.05 47.49
CA SER A 755 -25.65 -7.97 47.37
C SER A 755 -26.14 -7.53 45.99
N CYS A 756 -25.21 -7.40 45.01
CA CYS A 756 -25.47 -7.06 43.64
C CYS A 756 -24.58 -7.90 42.70
N ASP A 757 -24.97 -7.99 41.44
CA ASP A 757 -24.22 -8.70 40.40
C ASP A 757 -23.99 -7.85 39.15
N PHE A 758 -24.23 -6.54 39.23
CA PHE A 758 -24.06 -5.68 38.05
C PHE A 758 -22.58 -5.48 37.70
N ARG A 759 -22.24 -5.97 36.53
CA ARG A 759 -20.92 -5.75 35.89
C ARG A 759 -21.09 -5.58 34.40
N THR A 760 -20.29 -4.71 33.76
CA THR A 760 -20.16 -4.62 32.31
C THR A 760 -18.72 -4.53 31.95
N GLY A 761 -18.29 -5.26 30.88
CA GLY A 761 -16.88 -5.35 30.48
C GLY A 761 -16.34 -4.04 29.94
N ARG A 762 -15.11 -3.68 30.30
CA ARG A 762 -14.36 -2.58 29.67
C ARG A 762 -14.02 -2.91 28.20
N ILE A 763 -13.99 -4.19 27.86
CA ILE A 763 -13.85 -4.67 26.47
C ILE A 763 -15.06 -5.58 26.17
N ILE A 764 -15.85 -5.18 25.16
CA ILE A 764 -16.99 -5.95 24.66
C ILE A 764 -16.73 -6.27 23.19
N LEU A 765 -16.71 -7.56 22.83
CA LEU A 765 -16.48 -8.03 21.46
C LEU A 765 -15.26 -7.33 20.80
N GLN A 766 -14.13 -7.34 21.50
CA GLN A 766 -12.85 -6.77 21.09
C GLN A 766 -12.84 -5.23 20.88
N ARG A 767 -13.86 -4.54 21.41
CA ARG A 767 -13.89 -3.10 21.46
C ARG A 767 -13.78 -2.64 22.92
N GLN A 768 -12.88 -1.69 23.19
CA GLN A 768 -12.82 -0.97 24.44
C GLN A 768 -14.03 -0.03 24.54
N ILE A 769 -14.66 0.02 25.71
CA ILE A 769 -15.77 0.91 26.02
C ILE A 769 -15.22 1.99 26.93
N GLU A 770 -15.26 3.21 26.49
CA GLU A 770 -14.71 4.39 27.18
C GLU A 770 -15.61 4.77 28.37
N ARG A 771 -15.01 5.38 29.43
CA ARG A 771 -15.71 5.82 30.65
C ARG A 771 -16.94 6.69 30.34
N ASP A 772 -16.81 7.63 29.42
CA ASP A 772 -17.89 8.54 29.03
C ASP A 772 -19.08 7.80 28.41
N GLN A 773 -18.82 6.74 27.66
CA GLN A 773 -19.88 5.90 27.09
C GLN A 773 -20.61 5.08 28.17
N VAL A 774 -19.88 4.67 29.24
CA VAL A 774 -20.50 3.97 30.38
C VAL A 774 -21.27 4.95 31.24
N LYS A 775 -20.76 6.15 31.51
CA LYS A 775 -21.53 7.21 32.20
C LYS A 775 -22.85 7.44 31.46
N LYS A 776 -22.78 7.67 30.15
CA LYS A 776 -23.97 7.87 29.32
C LYS A 776 -24.93 6.68 29.35
N LEU A 777 -24.40 5.45 29.32
CA LEU A 777 -25.19 4.22 29.39
C LEU A 777 -25.93 4.09 30.74
N LEU A 778 -25.25 4.44 31.82
CA LEU A 778 -25.86 4.40 33.16
C LEU A 778 -26.92 5.49 33.35
N GLU A 779 -26.68 6.69 32.80
CA GLU A 779 -27.60 7.84 32.89
C GLU A 779 -28.80 7.69 31.96
N THR A 780 -28.56 7.46 30.67
CA THR A 780 -29.61 7.51 29.64
C THR A 780 -30.13 6.14 29.21
N GLY A 781 -29.48 5.07 29.64
CA GLY A 781 -29.76 3.71 29.22
C GLY A 781 -29.22 3.31 27.86
N LYS A 782 -28.48 4.20 27.13
CA LYS A 782 -27.97 3.94 25.80
C LYS A 782 -26.67 4.72 25.52
N THR A 783 -25.69 4.08 24.82
CA THR A 783 -24.47 4.73 24.36
C THR A 783 -24.68 5.45 23.03
N ASP A 784 -23.65 6.16 22.54
CA ASP A 784 -23.57 6.55 21.15
C ASP A 784 -23.40 5.32 20.25
N LEU A 785 -23.51 5.50 18.91
CA LEU A 785 -23.22 4.42 17.97
C LEU A 785 -21.73 4.07 18.02
N LEU A 786 -21.44 2.94 18.64
CA LEU A 786 -20.09 2.45 18.79
C LEU A 786 -19.70 1.61 17.56
N HIS A 787 -18.54 1.91 16.98
CA HIS A 787 -18.01 1.24 15.78
C HIS A 787 -16.97 0.17 16.13
N ARG A 788 -16.74 -0.77 15.23
CA ARG A 788 -15.66 -1.78 15.30
C ARG A 788 -15.82 -2.85 16.38
N PHE A 789 -17.02 -3.21 16.76
CA PHE A 789 -17.23 -4.49 17.44
C PHE A 789 -16.91 -5.65 16.49
N ILE A 790 -16.30 -6.71 16.99
CA ILE A 790 -15.99 -7.90 16.19
C ILE A 790 -16.95 -9.03 16.57
N SER A 791 -17.79 -9.45 15.62
CA SER A 791 -18.75 -10.55 15.85
C SER A 791 -18.02 -11.89 16.08
N LYS A 792 -18.71 -12.89 16.62
CA LYS A 792 -18.19 -14.27 16.80
C LYS A 792 -17.67 -14.91 15.49
N LYS A 793 -18.08 -14.39 14.32
CA LYS A 793 -17.62 -14.80 12.98
C LYS A 793 -16.48 -13.94 12.45
N GLY A 794 -15.84 -13.10 13.28
CA GLY A 794 -14.73 -12.23 12.91
C GLY A 794 -15.09 -11.02 12.04
N ARG A 795 -16.39 -10.68 11.90
CA ARG A 795 -16.85 -9.56 11.08
C ARG A 795 -17.04 -8.30 11.92
N PRO A 796 -16.51 -7.15 11.52
CA PRO A 796 -16.72 -5.89 12.20
C PRO A 796 -18.18 -5.42 12.03
N PHE A 797 -18.74 -4.80 13.08
CA PHE A 797 -20.05 -4.19 13.04
C PHE A 797 -20.12 -2.98 13.99
N SER A 798 -21.18 -2.18 13.85
CA SER A 798 -21.48 -1.02 14.71
C SER A 798 -22.81 -1.24 15.40
N ALA A 799 -22.90 -0.87 16.68
CA ALA A 799 -24.11 -0.96 17.46
C ALA A 799 -24.09 0.03 18.61
N PHE A 800 -25.28 0.33 19.16
CA PHE A 800 -25.42 0.97 20.44
C PHE A 800 -25.38 -0.12 21.53
N LEU A 801 -24.78 0.16 22.66
CA LEU A 801 -25.02 -0.61 23.87
C LEU A 801 -26.25 -0.03 24.54
N VAL A 802 -27.20 -0.91 24.94
CA VAL A 802 -28.45 -0.53 25.59
C VAL A 802 -28.64 -1.32 26.87
N ARG A 803 -29.16 -0.67 27.86
CA ARG A 803 -29.53 -1.27 29.17
C ARG A 803 -30.92 -1.87 29.09
N GLY A 804 -31.03 -3.17 29.28
CA GLY A 804 -32.29 -3.87 29.39
C GLY A 804 -33.00 -3.58 30.72
N ALA A 805 -34.30 -3.92 30.81
CA ALA A 805 -35.09 -3.77 32.01
C ALA A 805 -34.56 -4.62 33.19
N ASP A 806 -33.86 -5.71 32.91
CA ASP A 806 -33.19 -6.59 33.88
C ASP A 806 -31.80 -6.07 34.32
N GLY A 807 -31.41 -4.87 33.85
CA GLY A 807 -30.11 -4.27 34.12
C GLY A 807 -28.96 -4.88 33.30
N LYS A 808 -29.22 -5.83 32.40
CA LYS A 808 -28.18 -6.37 31.50
C LYS A 808 -27.90 -5.45 30.31
N ILE A 809 -26.67 -5.47 29.86
CA ILE A 809 -26.27 -4.68 28.70
C ILE A 809 -26.39 -5.54 27.42
N GLY A 810 -27.16 -5.03 26.47
CA GLY A 810 -27.41 -5.63 25.16
C GLY A 810 -26.92 -4.76 24.01
N PHE A 811 -27.16 -5.24 22.79
CA PHE A 811 -26.84 -4.51 21.55
C PHE A 811 -28.13 -4.07 20.85
N GLU A 812 -28.14 -2.81 20.41
CA GLU A 812 -29.16 -2.29 19.50
C GLU A 812 -28.47 -1.84 18.21
N PHE A 813 -28.98 -2.26 17.06
CA PHE A 813 -28.43 -1.95 15.78
C PHE A 813 -29.12 -0.73 15.17
N ALA A 814 -28.35 0.15 14.53
CA ALA A 814 -28.92 1.24 13.74
C ALA A 814 -29.87 0.69 12.66
N PRO A 815 -31.02 1.35 12.40
CA PRO A 815 -31.92 0.93 11.34
C PRO A 815 -31.19 0.78 10.01
N ARG A 816 -31.34 -0.36 9.35
CA ARG A 816 -30.81 -0.53 7.99
C ARG A 816 -31.63 0.37 7.07
N ALA A 817 -30.96 1.25 6.33
CA ALA A 817 -31.57 1.92 5.18
C ALA A 817 -32.19 0.84 4.28
N GLU A 818 -33.48 0.92 4.03
CA GLU A 818 -34.22 -0.03 3.19
C GLU A 818 -33.60 -0.04 1.79
N LYS A 819 -32.93 -1.12 1.45
CA LYS A 819 -32.64 -1.46 0.05
C LYS A 819 -33.96 -1.87 -0.58
N SER A 820 -34.49 -1.02 -1.45
CA SER A 820 -35.65 -1.34 -2.26
C SER A 820 -35.42 -2.70 -2.98
N ARG A 821 -36.16 -3.69 -2.58
CA ARG A 821 -36.26 -4.98 -3.29
C ARG A 821 -37.01 -4.72 -4.60
N LYS A 822 -36.30 -4.67 -5.72
CA LYS A 822 -36.92 -4.90 -7.02
C LYS A 822 -37.40 -6.34 -7.05
N GLY A 823 -38.73 -6.49 -6.99
CA GLY A 823 -39.40 -7.76 -7.08
C GLY A 823 -39.25 -8.38 -8.47
N LYS A 824 -39.12 -9.68 -8.48
CA LYS A 824 -39.38 -10.51 -9.65
C LYS A 824 -40.89 -10.47 -9.95
N ALA A 825 -41.21 -10.00 -11.17
CA ALA A 825 -42.54 -10.16 -11.72
C ALA A 825 -42.75 -11.63 -12.08
N SER A 826 -43.75 -12.25 -11.50
CA SER A 826 -44.47 -13.41 -12.07
C SER A 826 -45.88 -12.95 -12.39
N THR A 827 -46.21 -13.06 -13.65
CA THR A 827 -47.53 -12.94 -14.25
C THR A 827 -48.50 -13.91 -13.64
N GLU A 828 -49.66 -13.39 -13.17
CA GLU A 828 -50.97 -14.01 -13.43
C GLU A 828 -52.11 -13.03 -13.11
N THR A 829 -53.00 -12.94 -14.10
CA THR A 829 -54.21 -12.17 -14.20
C THR A 829 -55.30 -12.60 -13.19
N LYS A 830 -56.04 -11.68 -12.60
CA LYS A 830 -57.52 -11.60 -12.74
C LYS A 830 -58.11 -10.36 -12.09
N GLU A 831 -59.02 -9.79 -12.86
CA GLU A 831 -59.92 -8.67 -12.56
C GLU A 831 -60.79 -8.85 -11.33
N THR A 832 -61.10 -7.75 -10.68
CA THR A 832 -62.51 -7.29 -10.45
C THR A 832 -62.54 -5.91 -9.79
N GLU A 833 -63.46 -5.12 -10.32
CA GLU A 833 -63.87 -3.76 -9.94
C GLU A 833 -64.39 -3.64 -8.52
N ILE A 834 -64.40 -2.45 -7.93
CA ILE A 834 -65.54 -1.51 -7.66
C ILE A 834 -65.14 -0.41 -6.70
N ALA A 835 -65.23 0.81 -7.19
CA ALA A 835 -65.82 2.07 -6.73
C ALA A 835 -65.67 2.60 -5.27
N GLY A 836 -65.42 3.96 -5.20
CA GLY A 836 -65.94 4.86 -4.22
C GLY A 836 -64.88 5.73 -3.55
N ASP A 837 -64.61 6.87 -3.96
CA ASP A 837 -65.11 8.21 -3.92
C ASP A 837 -64.69 9.02 -2.67
N ASN A 838 -64.32 10.30 -2.92
CA ASN A 838 -64.25 11.48 -2.00
C ASN A 838 -63.01 11.59 -1.04
N GLY A 839 -62.26 12.60 -1.05
CA GLY A 839 -62.39 13.98 -1.40
C GLY A 839 -61.43 14.85 -0.62
N LEU A 840 -60.77 15.78 -1.29
CA LEU A 840 -60.34 17.12 -0.88
C LEU A 840 -59.65 17.38 0.49
N LYS A 841 -58.47 17.86 0.59
CA LYS A 841 -58.05 19.26 0.60
C LYS A 841 -56.57 19.48 0.85
N ALA A 842 -56.01 20.33 0.02
CA ALA A 842 -54.73 20.99 0.22
C ALA A 842 -54.79 22.02 1.34
N VAL A 843 -53.72 22.16 2.13
CA VAL A 843 -53.35 23.42 2.79
C VAL A 843 -51.82 23.58 2.73
N SER A 844 -51.42 24.63 2.05
CA SER A 844 -50.08 25.25 2.07
C SER A 844 -49.97 26.13 3.32
N VAL A 845 -48.80 26.16 3.99
CA VAL A 845 -48.30 27.35 4.70
C VAL A 845 -46.77 27.25 4.84
N SER A 846 -46.09 28.04 4.05
CA SER A 846 -45.05 29.06 4.28
C SER A 846 -44.06 28.93 5.44
N ALA A 847 -42.81 29.13 5.06
CA ALA A 847 -41.69 29.48 5.93
C ALA A 847 -41.84 30.83 6.64
N PRO A 848 -41.08 31.13 7.66
CA PRO A 848 -40.38 32.38 7.68
C PRO A 848 -38.88 32.33 7.97
N ALA A 849 -38.23 33.39 7.46
CA ALA A 849 -36.84 33.69 7.48
C ALA A 849 -36.33 34.37 8.76
N ALA A 850 -35.02 34.32 8.92
CA ALA A 850 -34.10 35.31 9.48
C ALA A 850 -33.95 35.45 11.00
N ALA A 851 -32.68 35.23 11.46
CA ALA A 851 -31.93 36.32 12.13
C ALA A 851 -30.43 36.00 12.23
N LYS A 852 -29.67 37.02 11.85
CA LYS A 852 -28.21 37.17 11.94
C LYS A 852 -27.76 37.44 13.38
N LYS A 853 -26.50 36.97 13.69
CA LYS A 853 -25.40 37.58 14.49
C LYS A 853 -24.72 36.48 15.34
N ALA A 854 -23.43 36.39 15.54
CA ALA A 854 -22.29 37.24 15.38
C ALA A 854 -21.01 36.38 15.33
N ALA A 855 -19.98 36.92 14.71
CA ALA A 855 -18.64 36.36 14.58
C ALA A 855 -17.86 36.34 15.89
N LYS A 856 -16.90 35.41 16.06
CA LYS A 856 -15.49 35.69 16.22
C LYS A 856 -14.65 34.47 16.57
N ASP A 857 -13.47 34.41 15.96
CA ASP A 857 -12.24 33.72 16.32
C ASP A 857 -12.10 32.23 16.04
N THR A 858 -11.70 31.92 14.82
CA THR A 858 -10.92 30.74 14.51
C THR A 858 -9.61 31.15 13.83
N LYS A 859 -8.50 30.90 14.53
CA LYS A 859 -7.14 31.01 14.00
C LYS A 859 -6.96 30.00 12.87
N THR A 860 -6.68 30.50 11.69
CA THR A 860 -6.22 29.79 10.52
C THR A 860 -4.89 29.09 10.76
N LEU A 861 -4.87 27.77 10.73
CA LEU A 861 -3.67 26.98 10.52
C LEU A 861 -3.42 26.91 9.00
N LYS A 862 -2.29 27.41 8.55
CA LYS A 862 -1.81 27.32 7.18
C LYS A 862 -1.56 25.86 6.77
N PRO A 863 -1.85 25.48 5.51
CA PRO A 863 -1.51 24.17 4.99
C PRO A 863 0.01 24.03 4.80
N ILE A 864 0.56 22.91 5.21
CA ILE A 864 1.96 22.52 4.96
C ILE A 864 2.08 22.11 3.49
N GLU A 865 2.96 22.78 2.75
CA GLU A 865 3.31 22.49 1.36
C GLU A 865 3.86 21.07 1.20
N PRO A 866 3.57 20.39 0.06
CA PRO A 866 4.20 19.10 -0.26
C PRO A 866 5.63 19.30 -0.75
N ALA A 867 6.54 18.51 -0.22
CA ALA A 867 7.94 18.46 -0.54
C ALA A 867 8.22 18.37 -2.04
N ALA A 868 9.17 19.16 -2.50
CA ALA A 868 9.63 19.29 -3.87
C ALA A 868 10.07 17.95 -4.49
N THR A 869 9.61 17.72 -5.70
CA THR A 869 10.02 16.67 -6.61
C THR A 869 11.52 16.76 -6.94
N LEU A 870 12.22 15.65 -6.78
CA LEU A 870 13.60 15.46 -7.22
C LEU A 870 13.75 15.82 -8.72
N LYS A 871 14.59 16.78 -9.00
CA LYS A 871 15.04 17.13 -10.36
C LYS A 871 15.97 16.04 -10.88
N THR A 872 15.57 15.36 -11.94
CA THR A 872 16.46 14.53 -12.76
C THR A 872 17.48 15.42 -13.48
N ALA A 873 18.77 15.25 -13.16
CA ALA A 873 19.87 15.87 -13.89
C ALA A 873 19.98 15.25 -15.29
N LYS A 874 19.89 16.07 -16.32
CA LYS A 874 20.26 15.71 -17.71
C LYS A 874 21.76 15.57 -17.81
N THR A 875 22.25 14.36 -18.05
CA THR A 875 23.63 14.13 -18.51
C THR A 875 23.76 14.53 -19.97
N ALA A 876 24.59 15.51 -20.23
CA ALA A 876 25.00 15.92 -21.58
C ALA A 876 25.99 14.88 -22.14
N SER A 877 25.64 14.29 -23.28
CA SER A 877 26.54 13.45 -24.06
C SER A 877 27.69 14.28 -24.65
N LYS A 878 28.91 14.00 -24.21
CA LYS A 878 30.12 14.44 -24.91
C LYS A 878 30.50 13.40 -25.97
N LYS A 879 30.52 13.85 -27.21
CA LYS A 879 31.09 13.14 -28.38
C LYS A 879 32.56 12.82 -28.15
N VAL A 880 32.94 11.58 -28.36
CA VAL A 880 34.33 11.12 -28.46
C VAL A 880 34.74 11.08 -29.96
N PRO A 881 35.87 11.58 -30.36
CA PRO A 881 36.34 11.45 -31.74
C PRO A 881 37.03 10.09 -31.95
N LYS A 882 36.73 9.44 -33.09
CA LYS A 882 37.44 8.26 -33.63
C LYS A 882 38.89 8.57 -33.90
N LYS A 883 39.78 7.66 -33.47
CA LYS A 883 41.08 7.47 -34.10
C LYS A 883 41.38 6.00 -34.36
N VAL A 884 41.94 5.79 -35.51
CA VAL A 884 42.18 4.58 -36.32
C VAL A 884 43.41 3.81 -35.85
N ALA A 885 43.27 2.47 -35.86
CA ALA A 885 44.20 1.36 -36.17
C ALA A 885 45.72 1.43 -35.96
N SER A 886 46.32 0.43 -35.36
CA SER A 886 47.20 -0.53 -36.03
C SER A 886 47.81 -1.59 -35.09
N ASN A 887 47.74 -2.83 -35.59
CA ASN A 887 48.69 -3.98 -35.54
C ASN A 887 49.16 -4.65 -34.23
N ARG A 888 48.87 -5.89 -34.21
CA ARG A 888 49.45 -7.12 -33.64
C ARG A 888 51.00 -7.17 -33.51
N PRO A 889 51.65 -8.21 -32.86
CA PRO A 889 51.18 -9.53 -32.42
C PRO A 889 51.74 -10.07 -31.07
N ALA A 890 51.24 -11.22 -30.76
CA ALA A 890 51.45 -12.26 -29.73
C ALA A 890 52.86 -12.48 -29.14
N LYS A 891 52.83 -12.96 -27.84
CA LYS A 891 53.53 -14.18 -27.37
C LYS A 891 53.10 -14.57 -25.95
N LYS A 892 52.70 -15.81 -25.76
CA LYS A 892 52.77 -16.67 -24.59
C LYS A 892 54.21 -17.19 -24.40
N PRO A 893 54.61 -17.92 -23.34
CA PRO A 893 53.91 -18.39 -22.12
C PRO A 893 54.86 -18.32 -20.87
N THR A 894 54.29 -18.45 -19.71
CA THR A 894 54.47 -19.56 -18.73
C THR A 894 53.47 -19.42 -17.64
#